data_87dd94e25e26c922ee162a7f294e6dc3
#
_entry.id   87dd94e25e26c922ee162a7f294e6dc3
#
_cell.length_a   1.000
_cell.length_b   1.000
_cell.length_c   1.000
_cell.angle_alpha   90.00
_cell.angle_beta   90.00
_cell.angle_gamma   90.00
#
_symmetry.space_group_name_H-M   'P 1'
#
loop_
_entity.id
_entity.type
_entity.pdbx_description
1 polymer ?
#
loop_
_entity_poly.entity_id
_entity_poly.type
_entity_poly.pdbx_seq_one_letter_code
_entity_poly.pdbx_strand_id
1 'polypeptide(L)'
;VTKTALLPEPAAVAGPGDFPDWSQAAAHAAARVPDAAVTAAWRALNYLCAAQLYLNDNVLPARPLRVEDVKEAPSGHWGVCPPVNFMLAHLGPLTAGRPPGSEVLVVHGAGHAGPSALAHAYLTKTLTLTGNGPGWSAADLRALAEGFPHTRAYGGEITPLIPGVRYTGGQLGPALAVAQGMVLDAPHRLVVALLGDGELETGAAAAAWTARRALLGSGLHGAVLPVVLANGLRMGGPSILSGLDENELRAYFTGLGYEPFLHDGSDAAGFRTVLAEVFARLRPLGVARPQPIIVLTMPKGATGPEQVAGRQIAGTPAVHKTPLKDPARNQEEFDALASWLASYEPAELFTDRGQPSDLVRQALPHPPLRPRPASPVEPLTVRGEQAWPLVSAVIRERAAAGSFRLFSPDEAASNRLCLADAGDGGMPEWASEILNEEICHAWLQGYTETGRDALLATYEAFAAVNTSLLVQHLKHRSTRTASGMGGLPNINYLITSLGWRNTYTHQNPGLVSAMLETENPTVHVYTPADATRAAATLTAMLTGRDRANFLIADKHHTITFPPDTFREEMTNGAVIWPHLSSPCPGGPDLVLASAGDVAARELSAAADQIAAARPDTRIQYVHINDLTVLGTPDTWPAALPDGAFARLFPAGVPVLLATVTQAPAVRALLAARGEAARIRVVGYRDPGRPLPSADLLELCGMSATALTAQAFSMLKEPR
;
A
#
# COMPACT_ATOMS: atom_id res chain seq x y z
N VAL A 1 16.37 30.74 3.53
CA VAL A 1 15.24 31.47 4.15
C VAL A 1 14.39 32.04 3.02
N THR A 2 13.39 31.35 2.58
CA THR A 2 12.41 31.80 1.59
C THR A 2 11.06 31.95 2.28
N LYS A 3 10.52 33.17 2.20
CA LYS A 3 9.22 33.55 2.77
C LYS A 3 8.11 32.67 2.22
N THR A 4 7.46 31.94 3.08
CA THR A 4 6.18 31.24 2.81
C THR A 4 5.08 32.29 2.68
N ALA A 5 4.54 32.44 1.49
CA ALA A 5 3.37 33.28 1.26
C ALA A 5 2.17 32.63 1.99
N LEU A 6 1.53 33.38 2.85
CA LEU A 6 0.27 33.02 3.51
C LEU A 6 -0.82 32.83 2.43
N LEU A 7 -1.34 31.61 2.34
CA LEU A 7 -2.47 31.28 1.48
C LEU A 7 -3.78 31.64 2.23
N PRO A 8 -4.84 32.05 1.51
CA PRO A 8 -6.11 32.40 2.15
C PRO A 8 -6.71 31.18 2.86
N GLU A 9 -7.42 31.45 3.94
CA GLU A 9 -8.12 30.46 4.76
C GLU A 9 -8.96 29.52 3.89
N PRO A 10 -9.01 28.21 4.24
CA PRO A 10 -9.84 27.27 3.51
C PRO A 10 -11.30 27.69 3.66
N ALA A 11 -12.02 27.79 2.55
CA ALA A 11 -13.47 27.87 2.56
C ALA A 11 -14.00 26.77 3.50
N ALA A 12 -14.96 27.13 4.35
CA ALA A 12 -15.52 26.26 5.36
C ALA A 12 -15.70 24.84 4.84
N VAL A 13 -15.03 23.88 5.48
CA VAL A 13 -15.25 22.46 5.25
C VAL A 13 -16.73 22.24 5.54
N ALA A 14 -17.49 21.70 4.56
CA ALA A 14 -18.85 21.24 4.79
C ALA A 14 -18.86 20.42 6.08
N GLY A 15 -19.83 20.70 6.97
CA GLY A 15 -19.94 20.04 8.26
C GLY A 15 -19.99 18.52 8.11
N PRO A 16 -19.75 17.73 9.14
CA PRO A 16 -19.68 16.27 9.08
C PRO A 16 -21.07 15.64 8.89
N GLY A 17 -21.82 16.03 7.86
CA GLY A 17 -23.21 15.61 7.72
C GLY A 17 -23.71 15.35 6.29
N ASP A 18 -23.15 15.97 5.28
CA ASP A 18 -23.80 15.95 3.96
C ASP A 18 -22.94 15.25 2.89
N PHE A 19 -23.45 14.12 2.41
CA PHE A 19 -22.95 13.51 1.19
C PHE A 19 -23.22 14.45 0.00
N PRO A 20 -22.23 14.83 -0.79
CA PRO A 20 -22.40 15.80 -1.88
C PRO A 20 -23.39 15.34 -2.95
N ASP A 21 -24.14 16.28 -3.50
CA ASP A 21 -24.97 16.02 -4.67
C ASP A 21 -24.09 15.94 -5.95
N TRP A 22 -23.63 14.74 -6.27
CA TRP A 22 -22.80 14.48 -7.42
C TRP A 22 -23.53 14.64 -8.77
N SER A 23 -24.88 14.67 -8.77
CA SER A 23 -25.65 14.89 -10.02
C SER A 23 -25.40 16.27 -10.61
N GLN A 24 -25.14 17.25 -9.76
CA GLN A 24 -24.82 18.62 -10.19
C GLN A 24 -23.49 18.68 -10.96
N ALA A 25 -22.51 17.84 -10.60
CA ALA A 25 -21.23 17.76 -11.32
C ALA A 25 -21.43 17.33 -12.78
N ALA A 26 -22.28 16.32 -13.00
CA ALA A 26 -22.59 15.83 -14.33
C ALA A 26 -23.36 16.87 -15.16
N ALA A 27 -24.36 17.53 -14.58
CA ALA A 27 -25.12 18.59 -15.22
C ALA A 27 -24.21 19.77 -15.60
N HIS A 28 -23.32 20.19 -14.71
CA HIS A 28 -22.35 21.26 -14.95
C HIS A 28 -21.37 20.90 -16.09
N ALA A 29 -20.84 19.67 -16.07
CA ALA A 29 -19.95 19.18 -17.11
C ALA A 29 -20.64 19.18 -18.49
N ALA A 30 -21.88 18.67 -18.55
CA ALA A 30 -22.65 18.62 -19.77
C ALA A 30 -22.93 20.03 -20.37
N ALA A 31 -23.20 21.03 -19.52
CA ALA A 31 -23.50 22.38 -19.93
C ALA A 31 -22.29 23.19 -20.43
N ARG A 32 -21.08 22.87 -19.94
CA ARG A 32 -19.87 23.70 -20.15
C ARG A 32 -18.81 23.11 -21.06
N VAL A 33 -18.78 21.79 -21.22
CA VAL A 33 -17.75 21.11 -22.01
C VAL A 33 -18.42 20.40 -23.19
N PRO A 34 -18.16 20.82 -24.43
CA PRO A 34 -18.73 20.17 -25.61
C PRO A 34 -18.14 18.77 -25.83
N ASP A 35 -18.87 17.89 -26.52
CA ASP A 35 -18.41 16.54 -26.86
C ASP A 35 -17.11 16.55 -27.66
N ALA A 36 -16.97 17.53 -28.58
CA ALA A 36 -15.73 17.72 -29.33
C ALA A 36 -14.49 17.91 -28.44
N ALA A 37 -14.63 18.57 -27.29
CA ALA A 37 -13.53 18.75 -26.36
C ALA A 37 -13.15 17.43 -25.67
N VAL A 38 -14.13 16.62 -25.27
CA VAL A 38 -13.89 15.29 -24.68
C VAL A 38 -13.23 14.36 -25.69
N THR A 39 -13.72 14.37 -26.95
CA THR A 39 -13.13 13.60 -28.04
C THR A 39 -11.68 14.03 -28.32
N ALA A 40 -11.43 15.36 -28.39
CA ALA A 40 -10.07 15.88 -28.56
C ALA A 40 -9.13 15.46 -27.41
N ALA A 41 -9.62 15.50 -26.16
CA ALA A 41 -8.84 15.06 -25.01
C ALA A 41 -8.52 13.55 -25.06
N TRP A 42 -9.48 12.71 -25.46
CA TRP A 42 -9.25 11.27 -25.66
C TRP A 42 -8.23 10.99 -26.77
N ARG A 43 -8.35 11.68 -27.93
CA ARG A 43 -7.38 11.62 -29.03
C ARG A 43 -5.98 12.04 -28.54
N ALA A 44 -5.88 13.14 -27.79
CA ALA A 44 -4.61 13.63 -27.26
C ALA A 44 -3.95 12.65 -26.28
N LEU A 45 -4.72 12.06 -25.37
CA LEU A 45 -4.23 11.02 -24.45
C LEU A 45 -3.71 9.79 -25.22
N ASN A 46 -4.47 9.30 -26.21
CA ASN A 46 -4.08 8.15 -27.02
C ASN A 46 -2.84 8.45 -27.86
N TYR A 47 -2.79 9.62 -28.50
CA TYR A 47 -1.62 10.08 -29.25
C TYR A 47 -0.35 10.09 -28.38
N LEU A 48 -0.43 10.70 -27.19
CA LEU A 48 0.71 10.75 -26.28
C LEU A 48 1.12 9.37 -25.77
N CYS A 49 0.19 8.45 -25.56
CA CYS A 49 0.53 7.08 -25.23
C CYS A 49 1.29 6.41 -26.39
N ALA A 50 0.81 6.52 -27.62
CA ALA A 50 1.49 5.96 -28.79
C ALA A 50 2.88 6.61 -28.99
N ALA A 51 2.98 7.93 -28.86
CA ALA A 51 4.25 8.66 -28.94
C ALA A 51 5.25 8.18 -27.86
N GLN A 52 4.83 7.98 -26.63
CA GLN A 52 5.67 7.44 -25.55
C GLN A 52 6.21 6.03 -25.90
N LEU A 53 5.41 5.20 -26.53
CA LEU A 53 5.83 3.84 -26.86
C LEU A 53 6.84 3.80 -28.02
N TYR A 54 6.71 4.74 -28.99
CA TYR A 54 7.37 4.60 -30.28
C TYR A 54 8.31 5.73 -30.69
N LEU A 55 8.17 6.96 -30.17
CA LEU A 55 8.91 8.11 -30.70
C LEU A 55 10.08 8.55 -29.81
N ASN A 56 11.19 8.86 -30.46
CA ASN A 56 12.31 9.60 -29.87
C ASN A 56 12.22 11.09 -30.18
N ASP A 57 11.73 11.45 -31.38
CA ASP A 57 11.64 12.84 -31.85
C ASP A 57 10.37 13.07 -32.70
N ASN A 58 10.20 14.30 -33.23
CA ASN A 58 9.10 14.69 -34.10
C ASN A 58 7.71 14.42 -33.49
N VAL A 59 7.60 14.51 -32.18
CA VAL A 59 6.33 14.32 -31.44
C VAL A 59 5.28 15.37 -31.84
N LEU A 60 5.73 16.57 -32.21
CA LEU A 60 4.92 17.52 -32.94
C LEU A 60 5.25 17.32 -34.43
N PRO A 61 4.35 16.80 -35.27
CA PRO A 61 4.68 16.37 -36.63
C PRO A 61 4.91 17.57 -37.55
N ALA A 62 6.04 18.25 -37.37
CA ALA A 62 6.46 19.36 -38.21
C ALA A 62 6.88 18.92 -39.62
N ARG A 63 7.09 17.63 -39.84
CA ARG A 63 7.50 16.98 -41.08
C ARG A 63 6.99 15.52 -41.11
N PRO A 64 6.97 14.84 -42.23
CA PRO A 64 6.71 13.41 -42.28
C PRO A 64 7.62 12.62 -41.35
N LEU A 65 7.08 11.55 -40.74
CA LEU A 65 7.83 10.67 -39.86
C LEU A 65 9.02 10.05 -40.61
N ARG A 66 10.14 9.87 -39.92
CA ARG A 66 11.35 9.22 -40.42
C ARG A 66 11.76 8.09 -39.47
N VAL A 67 12.54 7.15 -39.95
CA VAL A 67 13.02 6.01 -39.14
C VAL A 67 13.80 6.50 -37.92
N GLU A 68 14.58 7.59 -38.05
CA GLU A 68 15.37 8.16 -36.94
C GLU A 68 14.48 8.74 -35.81
N ASP A 69 13.22 9.05 -36.11
CA ASP A 69 12.27 9.54 -35.11
C ASP A 69 11.73 8.39 -34.23
N VAL A 70 11.87 7.13 -34.68
CA VAL A 70 11.28 5.95 -34.08
C VAL A 70 12.30 5.25 -33.16
N LYS A 71 11.81 4.73 -32.03
CA LYS A 71 12.62 3.95 -31.10
C LYS A 71 13.06 2.62 -31.72
N GLU A 72 14.32 2.26 -31.57
CA GLU A 72 14.84 0.95 -31.99
C GLU A 72 14.22 -0.21 -31.22
N ALA A 73 13.83 0.02 -29.95
CA ALA A 73 13.21 -0.97 -29.08
C ALA A 73 11.96 -0.37 -28.41
N PRO A 74 10.82 -0.36 -29.09
CA PRO A 74 9.56 0.11 -28.52
C PRO A 74 9.18 -0.69 -27.26
N SER A 75 8.76 0.00 -26.21
CA SER A 75 8.44 -0.62 -24.92
C SER A 75 7.18 0.01 -24.31
N GLY A 76 6.46 -0.77 -23.53
CA GLY A 76 5.26 -0.35 -22.79
C GLY A 76 4.02 -1.17 -23.16
N HIS A 77 2.86 -0.71 -22.69
CA HIS A 77 1.59 -1.43 -22.79
C HIS A 77 0.53 -0.54 -23.46
N TRP A 78 0.09 -0.94 -24.66
CA TRP A 78 -0.95 -0.21 -25.41
C TRP A 78 -2.36 -0.66 -25.02
N GLY A 79 -2.56 -1.99 -24.87
CA GLY A 79 -3.88 -2.59 -24.80
C GLY A 79 -4.82 -2.04 -23.72
N VAL A 80 -4.28 -1.47 -22.67
CA VAL A 80 -5.04 -0.87 -21.55
C VAL A 80 -5.26 0.64 -21.73
N CYS A 81 -4.44 1.31 -22.56
CA CYS A 81 -4.47 2.78 -22.68
C CYS A 81 -5.79 3.32 -23.23
N PRO A 82 -6.38 2.82 -24.34
CA PRO A 82 -7.57 3.42 -24.92
C PRO A 82 -8.77 3.51 -23.96
N PRO A 83 -9.18 2.44 -23.24
CA PRO A 83 -10.30 2.53 -22.30
C PRO A 83 -9.98 3.36 -21.05
N VAL A 84 -8.73 3.35 -20.56
CA VAL A 84 -8.30 4.22 -19.45
C VAL A 84 -8.37 5.69 -19.90
N ASN A 85 -7.84 6.01 -21.08
CA ASN A 85 -7.85 7.37 -21.62
C ASN A 85 -9.27 7.86 -21.91
N PHE A 86 -10.17 6.97 -22.36
CA PHE A 86 -11.59 7.26 -22.52
C PHE A 86 -12.21 7.74 -21.21
N MET A 87 -11.99 6.96 -20.14
CA MET A 87 -12.48 7.33 -18.81
C MET A 87 -11.88 8.64 -18.31
N LEU A 88 -10.56 8.84 -18.44
CA LEU A 88 -9.90 10.06 -17.98
C LEU A 88 -10.44 11.32 -18.72
N ALA A 89 -10.69 11.23 -20.04
CA ALA A 89 -11.25 12.32 -20.81
C ALA A 89 -12.68 12.68 -20.36
N HIS A 90 -13.51 11.69 -20.05
CA HIS A 90 -14.89 11.90 -19.60
C HIS A 90 -14.98 12.34 -18.12
N LEU A 91 -14.02 11.92 -17.26
CA LEU A 91 -13.97 12.31 -15.86
C LEU A 91 -13.43 13.73 -15.64
N GLY A 92 -12.64 14.27 -16.58
CA GLY A 92 -12.05 15.61 -16.44
C GLY A 92 -13.10 16.71 -16.23
N PRO A 93 -14.14 16.83 -17.08
CA PRO A 93 -15.23 17.79 -16.89
C PRO A 93 -15.98 17.62 -15.56
N LEU A 94 -16.18 16.38 -15.12
CA LEU A 94 -16.84 16.06 -13.85
C LEU A 94 -16.00 16.51 -12.67
N THR A 95 -14.68 16.30 -12.74
CA THR A 95 -13.74 16.74 -11.72
C THR A 95 -13.71 18.27 -11.59
N ALA A 96 -13.84 18.99 -12.72
CA ALA A 96 -13.93 20.45 -12.72
C ALA A 96 -15.25 20.96 -12.12
N GLY A 97 -16.36 20.30 -12.44
CA GLY A 97 -17.72 20.64 -11.98
C GLY A 97 -18.11 20.03 -10.63
N ARG A 98 -17.18 19.38 -9.91
CA ARG A 98 -17.49 18.73 -8.65
C ARG A 98 -18.07 19.69 -7.59
N PRO A 99 -18.91 19.20 -6.67
CA PRO A 99 -19.44 20.00 -5.58
C PRO A 99 -18.33 20.70 -4.78
N PRO A 100 -18.52 21.93 -4.30
CA PRO A 100 -17.54 22.64 -3.50
C PRO A 100 -17.13 21.84 -2.26
N GLY A 101 -15.83 21.82 -1.95
CA GLY A 101 -15.29 21.05 -0.82
C GLY A 101 -15.13 19.54 -1.06
N SER A 102 -15.66 19.01 -2.17
CA SER A 102 -15.52 17.61 -2.51
C SER A 102 -14.17 17.28 -3.20
N GLU A 103 -13.83 15.99 -3.20
CA GLU A 103 -12.62 15.45 -3.82
C GLU A 103 -12.97 14.28 -4.73
N VAL A 104 -12.35 14.25 -5.91
CA VAL A 104 -12.44 13.09 -6.84
C VAL A 104 -11.04 12.51 -6.99
N LEU A 105 -10.90 11.22 -6.73
CA LEU A 105 -9.67 10.45 -6.92
C LEU A 105 -9.90 9.36 -7.97
N VAL A 106 -8.85 9.02 -8.70
CA VAL A 106 -8.86 7.88 -9.63
C VAL A 106 -7.85 6.84 -9.14
N VAL A 107 -8.29 5.60 -9.05
CA VAL A 107 -7.46 4.43 -8.75
C VAL A 107 -7.37 3.59 -10.01
N HIS A 108 -6.15 3.32 -10.45
CA HIS A 108 -5.87 2.45 -11.58
C HIS A 108 -5.53 1.05 -11.08
N GLY A 109 -6.37 0.05 -11.33
CA GLY A 109 -6.10 -1.34 -10.99
C GLY A 109 -4.94 -1.92 -11.80
N ALA A 110 -4.86 -1.54 -13.07
CA ALA A 110 -3.80 -1.99 -13.97
C ALA A 110 -2.56 -1.10 -13.89
N GLY A 111 -1.50 -1.52 -13.19
CA GLY A 111 -0.25 -0.78 -13.04
C GLY A 111 0.46 -0.48 -14.37
N HIS A 112 0.23 -1.31 -15.39
CA HIS A 112 0.78 -1.11 -16.73
C HIS A 112 0.10 0.01 -17.55
N ALA A 113 -0.87 0.75 -16.98
CA ALA A 113 -1.43 1.97 -17.57
C ALA A 113 -0.53 3.22 -17.38
N GLY A 114 0.76 3.05 -17.11
CA GLY A 114 1.73 4.13 -16.96
C GLY A 114 1.73 5.17 -18.07
N PRO A 115 1.70 4.79 -19.37
CA PRO A 115 1.60 5.76 -20.48
C PRO A 115 0.40 6.69 -20.35
N SER A 116 -0.78 6.16 -19.97
CA SER A 116 -2.00 6.93 -19.75
C SER A 116 -1.87 7.91 -18.58
N ALA A 117 -1.32 7.47 -17.46
CA ALA A 117 -1.13 8.31 -16.28
C ALA A 117 -0.15 9.47 -16.55
N LEU A 118 0.96 9.21 -17.25
CA LEU A 118 1.94 10.22 -17.67
C LEU A 118 1.34 11.21 -18.68
N ALA A 119 0.62 10.71 -19.69
CA ALA A 119 -0.07 11.54 -20.68
C ALA A 119 -1.10 12.46 -20.00
N HIS A 120 -1.90 11.93 -19.08
CA HIS A 120 -2.88 12.71 -18.32
C HIS A 120 -2.19 13.78 -17.45
N ALA A 121 -1.13 13.42 -16.73
CA ALA A 121 -0.37 14.36 -15.90
C ALA A 121 0.30 15.46 -16.74
N TYR A 122 0.73 15.17 -17.98
CA TYR A 122 1.20 16.19 -18.92
C TYR A 122 0.07 17.13 -19.32
N LEU A 123 -1.06 16.59 -19.82
CA LEU A 123 -2.17 17.39 -20.33
C LEU A 123 -2.83 18.25 -19.24
N THR A 124 -2.82 17.79 -17.99
CA THR A 124 -3.31 18.55 -16.83
C THR A 124 -2.27 19.48 -16.20
N LYS A 125 -1.09 19.62 -16.82
CA LYS A 125 0.00 20.50 -16.35
C LYS A 125 0.44 20.19 -14.91
N THR A 126 0.56 18.93 -14.57
CA THR A 126 1.02 18.49 -13.25
C THR A 126 2.40 17.80 -13.29
N LEU A 127 2.85 17.39 -14.48
CA LEU A 127 4.10 16.67 -14.69
C LEU A 127 5.27 17.64 -14.90
N THR A 128 6.38 17.41 -14.20
CA THR A 128 7.64 18.15 -14.36
C THR A 128 8.61 17.34 -15.22
N LEU A 129 8.98 17.85 -16.40
CA LEU A 129 9.84 17.13 -17.36
C LEU A 129 11.21 17.80 -17.56
N THR A 130 11.29 18.98 -18.15
CA THR A 130 12.57 19.65 -18.47
C THR A 130 12.93 20.78 -17.52
N GLY A 131 11.93 21.44 -16.93
CA GLY A 131 12.10 22.59 -16.03
C GLY A 131 12.12 22.24 -14.55
N ASN A 132 12.03 23.28 -13.71
CA ASN A 132 11.93 23.17 -12.26
C ASN A 132 10.49 23.09 -11.74
N GLY A 133 9.51 22.93 -12.63
CA GLY A 133 8.09 22.81 -12.32
C GLY A 133 7.28 22.31 -13.51
N PRO A 134 5.99 22.00 -13.30
CA PRO A 134 5.11 21.52 -14.36
C PRO A 134 4.96 22.55 -15.48
N GLY A 135 5.09 22.10 -16.72
CA GLY A 135 5.05 22.97 -17.89
C GLY A 135 4.48 22.30 -19.12
N TRP A 136 4.27 23.13 -20.17
CA TRP A 136 3.97 22.70 -21.51
C TRP A 136 4.94 23.36 -22.49
N SER A 137 5.83 22.58 -23.08
CA SER A 137 6.73 23.02 -24.14
C SER A 137 6.98 21.88 -25.13
N ALA A 138 7.50 22.22 -26.31
CA ALA A 138 7.96 21.22 -27.27
C ALA A 138 9.06 20.31 -26.66
N ALA A 139 9.94 20.90 -25.82
CA ALA A 139 10.96 20.15 -25.10
C ALA A 139 10.36 19.18 -24.06
N ASP A 140 9.30 19.58 -23.35
CA ASP A 140 8.63 18.69 -22.40
C ASP A 140 7.94 17.53 -23.13
N LEU A 141 7.26 17.81 -24.25
CA LEU A 141 6.62 16.78 -25.09
C LEU A 141 7.63 15.76 -25.62
N ARG A 142 8.78 16.26 -26.12
CA ARG A 142 9.86 15.39 -26.55
C ARG A 142 10.41 14.56 -25.40
N ALA A 143 10.68 15.17 -24.25
CA ALA A 143 11.18 14.47 -23.07
C ALA A 143 10.21 13.42 -22.55
N LEU A 144 8.88 13.65 -22.68
CA LEU A 144 7.86 12.64 -22.32
C LEU A 144 7.97 11.42 -23.22
N ALA A 145 8.07 11.61 -24.53
CA ALA A 145 8.12 10.50 -25.48
C ALA A 145 9.49 9.80 -25.48
N GLU A 146 10.60 10.54 -25.68
CA GLU A 146 11.96 10.02 -25.73
C GLU A 146 12.33 9.26 -24.46
N GLY A 147 12.01 9.85 -23.30
CA GLY A 147 12.38 9.29 -21.99
C GLY A 147 11.65 8.01 -21.60
N PHE A 148 10.49 7.74 -22.16
CA PHE A 148 9.70 6.56 -21.78
C PHE A 148 10.41 5.24 -22.21
N PRO A 149 10.50 4.20 -21.34
CA PRO A 149 9.81 3.99 -20.06
C PRO A 149 10.54 4.52 -18.82
N HIS A 150 11.56 5.36 -18.95
CA HIS A 150 12.37 5.85 -17.83
C HIS A 150 12.25 7.36 -17.62
N THR A 151 11.22 7.99 -18.16
CA THR A 151 10.98 9.45 -18.11
C THR A 151 11.22 10.04 -16.71
N ARG A 152 12.34 10.77 -16.52
CA ARG A 152 12.75 11.41 -15.24
C ARG A 152 12.49 10.56 -13.98
N ALA A 153 12.69 9.25 -14.05
CA ALA A 153 12.42 8.30 -12.98
C ALA A 153 10.95 8.08 -12.63
N TYR A 154 9.99 8.61 -13.39
CA TYR A 154 8.56 8.26 -13.18
C TYR A 154 8.26 6.79 -13.46
N GLY A 155 9.04 6.16 -14.35
CA GLY A 155 8.87 4.76 -14.75
C GLY A 155 7.84 4.58 -15.87
N GLY A 156 7.80 3.37 -16.45
CA GLY A 156 6.85 2.97 -17.51
C GLY A 156 5.54 2.40 -17.00
N GLU A 157 5.45 2.17 -15.69
CA GLU A 157 4.24 1.72 -14.98
C GLU A 157 3.76 2.82 -14.03
N ILE A 158 2.58 2.64 -13.46
CA ILE A 158 2.02 3.58 -12.49
C ILE A 158 2.86 3.54 -11.21
N THR A 159 3.46 4.68 -10.86
CA THR A 159 4.25 4.86 -9.64
C THR A 159 3.70 6.05 -8.84
N PRO A 160 3.98 6.12 -7.53
CA PRO A 160 3.56 7.26 -6.71
C PRO A 160 4.27 8.57 -7.08
N LEU A 161 5.27 8.52 -7.95
CA LEU A 161 5.98 9.71 -8.46
C LEU A 161 5.13 10.49 -9.47
N ILE A 162 4.23 9.81 -10.17
CA ILE A 162 3.30 10.45 -11.10
C ILE A 162 2.28 11.26 -10.28
N PRO A 163 2.16 12.58 -10.52
CA PRO A 163 1.26 13.42 -9.76
C PRO A 163 -0.19 12.92 -9.76
N GLY A 164 -0.81 12.88 -8.59
CA GLY A 164 -2.19 12.39 -8.42
C GLY A 164 -2.32 10.89 -8.15
N VAL A 165 -1.30 10.09 -8.41
CA VAL A 165 -1.32 8.65 -8.12
C VAL A 165 -1.28 8.39 -6.62
N ARG A 166 -2.26 7.60 -6.13
CA ARG A 166 -2.40 7.19 -4.72
C ARG A 166 -2.28 5.68 -4.52
N TYR A 167 -2.22 4.92 -5.60
CA TYR A 167 -2.14 3.46 -5.57
C TYR A 167 -1.28 2.96 -6.72
N THR A 168 -0.38 2.05 -6.44
CA THR A 168 0.47 1.38 -7.44
C THR A 168 -0.13 0.02 -7.74
N GLY A 169 -0.71 -0.13 -8.93
CA GLY A 169 -1.46 -1.31 -9.35
C GLY A 169 -0.61 -2.44 -9.93
N GLY A 170 0.62 -2.62 -9.48
CA GLY A 170 1.50 -3.69 -9.99
C GLY A 170 1.00 -5.08 -9.66
N GLN A 171 0.48 -5.28 -8.45
CA GLN A 171 -0.28 -6.47 -8.09
C GLN A 171 -1.76 -6.23 -8.38
N LEU A 172 -2.34 -7.06 -9.23
CA LEU A 172 -3.76 -6.98 -9.58
C LEU A 172 -4.63 -7.46 -8.43
N GLY A 173 -5.80 -6.83 -8.27
CA GLY A 173 -6.88 -7.28 -7.41
C GLY A 173 -7.30 -6.38 -6.27
N PRO A 174 -6.41 -5.77 -5.47
CA PRO A 174 -6.85 -5.01 -4.30
C PRO A 174 -7.39 -3.61 -4.62
N ALA A 175 -7.31 -3.14 -5.87
CA ALA A 175 -7.65 -1.76 -6.26
C ALA A 175 -9.05 -1.30 -5.80
N LEU A 176 -10.07 -2.16 -5.94
CA LEU A 176 -11.43 -1.84 -5.49
C LEU A 176 -11.50 -1.69 -3.96
N ALA A 177 -10.88 -2.60 -3.22
CA ALA A 177 -10.85 -2.51 -1.76
C ALA A 177 -10.01 -1.32 -1.27
N VAL A 178 -8.91 -0.99 -1.94
CA VAL A 178 -8.14 0.24 -1.66
C VAL A 178 -8.99 1.48 -1.90
N ALA A 179 -9.76 1.54 -2.99
CA ALA A 179 -10.71 2.62 -3.26
C ALA A 179 -11.78 2.73 -2.17
N GLN A 180 -12.30 1.59 -1.68
CA GLN A 180 -13.22 1.56 -0.53
C GLN A 180 -12.56 2.16 0.72
N GLY A 181 -11.34 1.75 1.04
CA GLY A 181 -10.56 2.31 2.16
C GLY A 181 -10.35 3.82 2.06
N MET A 182 -10.15 4.35 0.85
CA MET A 182 -9.98 5.79 0.63
C MET A 182 -11.22 6.62 0.97
N VAL A 183 -12.42 6.07 0.86
CA VAL A 183 -13.67 6.80 1.10
C VAL A 183 -14.25 6.60 2.51
N LEU A 184 -13.73 5.65 3.30
CA LEU A 184 -14.16 5.48 4.69
C LEU A 184 -14.00 6.81 5.44
N ASP A 185 -14.97 7.23 6.25
CA ASP A 185 -14.98 8.47 7.03
C ASP A 185 -14.67 9.75 6.23
N ALA A 186 -14.97 9.74 4.92
CA ALA A 186 -14.74 10.85 4.02
C ALA A 186 -15.95 11.08 3.10
N PRO A 187 -17.11 11.54 3.64
CA PRO A 187 -18.34 11.69 2.87
C PRO A 187 -18.20 12.60 1.63
N HIS A 188 -17.29 13.56 1.69
CA HIS A 188 -16.99 14.50 0.60
C HIS A 188 -16.19 13.87 -0.58
N ARG A 189 -15.81 12.59 -0.50
CA ARG A 189 -14.90 11.97 -1.47
C ARG A 189 -15.61 10.99 -2.38
N LEU A 190 -15.30 11.09 -3.67
CA LEU A 190 -15.60 10.09 -4.69
C LEU A 190 -14.29 9.46 -5.16
N VAL A 191 -14.22 8.13 -5.18
CA VAL A 191 -13.11 7.40 -5.80
C VAL A 191 -13.63 6.61 -6.99
N VAL A 192 -13.08 6.86 -8.18
CA VAL A 192 -13.35 6.08 -9.37
C VAL A 192 -12.27 5.01 -9.49
N ALA A 193 -12.66 3.74 -9.43
CA ALA A 193 -11.77 2.60 -9.54
C ALA A 193 -11.83 2.00 -10.95
N LEU A 194 -10.76 2.15 -11.74
CA LEU A 194 -10.62 1.60 -13.08
C LEU A 194 -10.03 0.19 -13.00
N LEU A 195 -10.84 -0.82 -13.27
CA LEU A 195 -10.55 -2.23 -13.06
C LEU A 195 -10.52 -2.98 -14.39
N GLY A 196 -9.46 -3.74 -14.67
CA GLY A 196 -9.45 -4.63 -15.83
C GLY A 196 -10.32 -5.86 -15.60
N ASP A 197 -10.98 -6.36 -16.65
CA ASP A 197 -11.81 -7.58 -16.56
C ASP A 197 -11.00 -8.82 -16.13
N GLY A 198 -9.76 -8.96 -16.55
CA GLY A 198 -8.87 -10.02 -16.06
C GLY A 198 -8.44 -9.84 -14.60
N GLU A 199 -8.42 -8.62 -14.06
CA GLU A 199 -8.13 -8.35 -12.65
C GLU A 199 -9.20 -8.93 -11.71
N LEU A 200 -10.45 -8.97 -12.17
CA LEU A 200 -11.59 -9.49 -11.41
C LEU A 200 -11.48 -10.99 -11.07
N GLU A 201 -10.59 -11.71 -11.74
CA GLU A 201 -10.32 -13.13 -11.47
C GLU A 201 -9.46 -13.36 -10.21
N THR A 202 -8.83 -12.32 -9.66
CA THR A 202 -7.96 -12.44 -8.49
C THR A 202 -8.77 -12.55 -7.19
N GLY A 203 -8.21 -13.23 -6.17
CA GLY A 203 -8.89 -13.44 -4.89
C GLY A 203 -9.30 -12.13 -4.21
N ALA A 204 -8.39 -11.17 -4.13
CA ALA A 204 -8.64 -9.88 -3.52
C ALA A 204 -9.74 -9.08 -4.26
N ALA A 205 -9.77 -9.10 -5.62
CA ALA A 205 -10.82 -8.46 -6.38
C ALA A 205 -12.17 -9.14 -6.17
N ALA A 206 -12.22 -10.47 -6.24
CA ALA A 206 -13.44 -11.24 -6.01
C ALA A 206 -14.06 -10.95 -4.63
N ALA A 207 -13.23 -10.87 -3.59
CA ALA A 207 -13.68 -10.52 -2.24
C ALA A 207 -14.14 -9.06 -2.13
N ALA A 208 -13.48 -8.13 -2.81
CA ALA A 208 -13.78 -6.68 -2.73
C ALA A 208 -15.21 -6.33 -3.16
N TRP A 209 -15.80 -7.07 -4.10
CA TRP A 209 -17.18 -6.84 -4.54
C TRP A 209 -18.19 -7.01 -3.42
N THR A 210 -18.00 -7.99 -2.56
CA THR A 210 -18.89 -8.27 -1.43
C THR A 210 -18.49 -7.52 -0.16
N ALA A 211 -17.23 -7.11 -0.05
CA ALA A 211 -16.65 -6.51 1.16
C ALA A 211 -17.39 -5.25 1.64
N ARG A 212 -17.96 -4.45 0.72
CA ARG A 212 -18.76 -3.28 1.11
C ARG A 212 -19.95 -3.64 2.01
N ARG A 213 -20.44 -4.89 1.99
CA ARG A 213 -21.56 -5.32 2.84
C ARG A 213 -21.17 -5.34 4.32
N ALA A 214 -19.90 -5.54 4.64
CA ALA A 214 -19.38 -5.43 6.00
C ALA A 214 -19.35 -3.98 6.52
N LEU A 215 -19.50 -3.00 5.62
CA LEU A 215 -19.50 -1.57 5.94
C LEU A 215 -20.90 -0.97 6.05
N LEU A 216 -21.97 -1.76 5.89
CA LEU A 216 -23.34 -1.26 5.97
C LEU A 216 -23.65 -0.73 7.38
N GLY A 217 -24.07 0.52 7.46
CA GLY A 217 -24.38 1.19 8.74
C GLY A 217 -23.17 1.62 9.57
N SER A 218 -21.94 1.48 9.06
CA SER A 218 -20.71 1.76 9.83
C SER A 218 -20.24 3.22 9.79
N GLY A 219 -21.13 4.17 9.58
CA GLY A 219 -20.80 5.60 9.60
C GLY A 219 -20.92 6.32 8.27
N LEU A 220 -20.38 7.55 8.24
CA LEU A 220 -20.46 8.45 7.09
C LEU A 220 -19.27 8.25 6.16
N HIS A 221 -19.52 7.61 5.00
CA HIS A 221 -18.50 7.34 3.99
C HIS A 221 -18.76 8.14 2.71
N GLY A 222 -17.72 8.28 1.90
CA GLY A 222 -17.84 8.75 0.52
C GLY A 222 -18.35 7.65 -0.43
N ALA A 223 -18.29 7.92 -1.72
CA ALA A 223 -18.69 6.98 -2.75
C ALA A 223 -17.50 6.34 -3.46
N VAL A 224 -17.69 5.09 -3.89
CA VAL A 224 -16.81 4.42 -4.85
C VAL A 224 -17.61 4.15 -6.12
N LEU A 225 -17.07 4.53 -7.27
CA LEU A 225 -17.58 4.17 -8.59
C LEU A 225 -16.63 3.16 -9.24
N PRO A 226 -16.94 1.86 -9.19
CA PRO A 226 -16.19 0.87 -9.96
C PRO A 226 -16.48 1.03 -11.46
N VAL A 227 -15.44 0.95 -12.28
CA VAL A 227 -15.52 0.90 -13.74
C VAL A 227 -14.75 -0.32 -14.21
N VAL A 228 -15.44 -1.29 -14.75
CA VAL A 228 -14.84 -2.47 -15.37
C VAL A 228 -14.51 -2.15 -16.82
N LEU A 229 -13.23 -2.19 -17.15
CA LEU A 229 -12.72 -2.01 -18.52
C LEU A 229 -12.74 -3.38 -19.21
N ALA A 230 -13.92 -3.70 -19.78
CA ALA A 230 -14.21 -5.00 -20.35
C ALA A 230 -13.71 -5.09 -21.79
N ASN A 231 -12.46 -5.54 -21.97
CA ASN A 231 -11.87 -5.78 -23.28
C ASN A 231 -11.91 -7.25 -23.72
N GLY A 232 -12.44 -8.14 -22.87
CA GLY A 232 -12.58 -9.56 -23.09
C GLY A 232 -11.32 -10.41 -22.93
N LEU A 233 -10.16 -9.77 -22.64
CA LEU A 233 -8.87 -10.46 -22.69
C LEU A 233 -7.98 -10.16 -21.48
N ARG A 234 -7.44 -11.20 -20.89
CA ARG A 234 -6.23 -11.16 -20.05
C ARG A 234 -4.98 -10.93 -20.92
N MET A 235 -3.82 -11.11 -20.34
CA MET A 235 -2.55 -11.03 -21.06
C MET A 235 -2.43 -12.11 -22.17
N GLY A 236 -2.79 -13.33 -21.87
CA GLY A 236 -2.56 -14.49 -22.77
C GLY A 236 -3.83 -15.14 -23.34
N GLY A 237 -5.03 -14.64 -23.02
CA GLY A 237 -6.27 -15.26 -23.49
C GLY A 237 -7.54 -14.59 -22.96
N PRO A 238 -8.73 -15.17 -23.24
CA PRO A 238 -10.00 -14.62 -22.81
C PRO A 238 -10.12 -14.47 -21.30
N SER A 239 -10.75 -13.41 -20.82
CA SER A 239 -11.14 -13.26 -19.42
C SER A 239 -12.38 -14.10 -19.10
N ILE A 240 -12.59 -14.43 -17.82
CA ILE A 240 -13.78 -15.19 -17.39
C ILE A 240 -15.07 -14.40 -17.73
N LEU A 241 -15.05 -13.08 -17.53
CA LEU A 241 -16.22 -12.25 -17.83
C LEU A 241 -16.56 -12.21 -19.33
N SER A 242 -15.61 -12.44 -20.22
CA SER A 242 -15.87 -12.45 -21.66
C SER A 242 -16.74 -13.62 -22.13
N GLY A 243 -16.93 -14.63 -21.29
CA GLY A 243 -17.84 -15.74 -21.53
C GLY A 243 -19.30 -15.46 -21.15
N LEU A 244 -19.58 -14.32 -20.51
CA LEU A 244 -20.92 -13.94 -20.08
C LEU A 244 -21.58 -13.04 -21.12
N ASP A 245 -22.85 -13.30 -21.40
CA ASP A 245 -23.66 -12.38 -22.20
C ASP A 245 -24.10 -11.16 -21.36
N GLU A 246 -24.79 -10.21 -21.98
CA GLU A 246 -25.21 -8.96 -21.33
C GLU A 246 -26.15 -9.23 -20.13
N ASN A 247 -27.08 -10.18 -20.26
CA ASN A 247 -28.00 -10.52 -19.18
C ASN A 247 -27.29 -11.20 -18.01
N GLU A 248 -26.36 -12.07 -18.33
CA GLU A 248 -25.50 -12.74 -17.32
C GLU A 248 -24.62 -11.76 -16.60
N LEU A 249 -24.00 -10.79 -17.30
CA LEU A 249 -23.21 -9.71 -16.67
C LEU A 249 -24.07 -8.84 -15.75
N ARG A 250 -25.28 -8.48 -16.17
CA ARG A 250 -26.23 -7.74 -15.32
C ARG A 250 -26.61 -8.54 -14.09
N ALA A 251 -26.95 -9.81 -14.26
CA ALA A 251 -27.29 -10.69 -13.14
C ALA A 251 -26.13 -10.86 -12.17
N TYR A 252 -24.90 -11.03 -12.68
CA TYR A 252 -23.68 -11.18 -11.90
C TYR A 252 -23.46 -9.97 -10.96
N PHE A 253 -23.42 -8.76 -11.51
CA PHE A 253 -23.18 -7.57 -10.69
C PHE A 253 -24.37 -7.21 -9.80
N THR A 254 -25.60 -7.45 -10.24
CA THR A 254 -26.79 -7.27 -9.40
C THR A 254 -26.77 -8.19 -8.18
N GLY A 255 -26.39 -9.45 -8.35
CA GLY A 255 -26.21 -10.41 -7.24
C GLY A 255 -25.17 -9.98 -6.22
N LEU A 256 -24.12 -9.27 -6.66
CA LEU A 256 -23.10 -8.68 -5.79
C LEU A 256 -23.58 -7.38 -5.10
N GLY A 257 -24.76 -6.87 -5.46
CA GLY A 257 -25.36 -5.67 -4.87
C GLY A 257 -25.00 -4.36 -5.59
N TYR A 258 -24.73 -4.45 -6.88
CA TYR A 258 -24.50 -3.29 -7.75
C TYR A 258 -25.62 -3.08 -8.74
N GLU A 259 -25.75 -1.86 -9.29
CA GLU A 259 -26.60 -1.49 -10.39
C GLU A 259 -25.73 -1.31 -11.64
N PRO A 260 -25.70 -2.29 -12.59
CA PRO A 260 -24.78 -2.27 -13.71
C PRO A 260 -25.27 -1.40 -14.86
N PHE A 261 -24.40 -0.50 -15.31
CA PHE A 261 -24.51 0.32 -16.52
C PHE A 261 -23.53 -0.22 -17.56
N LEU A 262 -24.04 -0.97 -18.54
CA LEU A 262 -23.25 -1.51 -19.63
C LEU A 262 -23.20 -0.48 -20.76
N HIS A 263 -22.01 -0.21 -21.29
CA HIS A 263 -21.82 0.76 -22.36
C HIS A 263 -20.74 0.33 -23.34
N ASP A 264 -21.02 0.53 -24.64
CA ASP A 264 -20.04 0.33 -25.71
C ASP A 264 -19.19 1.61 -25.86
N GLY A 265 -17.87 1.49 -25.66
CA GLY A 265 -16.94 2.60 -25.77
C GLY A 265 -16.78 3.18 -27.19
N SER A 266 -17.38 2.59 -28.21
CA SER A 266 -17.50 3.19 -29.52
C SER A 266 -18.51 4.36 -29.57
N ASP A 267 -19.49 4.42 -28.65
CA ASP A 267 -20.44 5.49 -28.45
C ASP A 267 -19.99 6.50 -27.39
N ALA A 268 -19.00 7.31 -27.71
CA ALA A 268 -18.49 8.33 -26.80
C ALA A 268 -19.52 9.41 -26.44
N ALA A 269 -20.44 9.73 -27.35
CA ALA A 269 -21.48 10.74 -27.10
C ALA A 269 -22.54 10.22 -26.11
N GLY A 270 -23.03 9.00 -26.32
CA GLY A 270 -23.99 8.35 -25.42
C GLY A 270 -23.42 8.11 -23.98
N PHE A 271 -22.12 7.95 -23.86
CA PHE A 271 -21.49 7.74 -22.55
C PHE A 271 -21.72 8.89 -21.57
N ARG A 272 -21.84 10.13 -22.02
CA ARG A 272 -22.17 11.28 -21.16
C ARG A 272 -23.52 11.14 -20.47
N THR A 273 -24.51 10.60 -21.20
CA THR A 273 -25.83 10.32 -20.62
C THR A 273 -25.72 9.24 -19.55
N VAL A 274 -24.97 8.16 -19.82
CA VAL A 274 -24.69 7.10 -18.84
C VAL A 274 -24.00 7.67 -17.60
N LEU A 275 -22.99 8.51 -17.76
CA LEU A 275 -22.32 9.15 -16.62
C LEU A 275 -23.28 10.02 -15.81
N ALA A 276 -24.15 10.80 -16.44
CA ALA A 276 -25.14 11.62 -15.73
C ALA A 276 -26.10 10.76 -14.91
N GLU A 277 -26.55 9.65 -15.45
CA GLU A 277 -27.40 8.69 -14.73
C GLU A 277 -26.65 8.03 -13.57
N VAL A 278 -25.41 7.60 -13.78
CA VAL A 278 -24.55 6.99 -12.74
C VAL A 278 -24.32 7.97 -11.61
N PHE A 279 -23.98 9.23 -11.91
CA PHE A 279 -23.71 10.25 -10.90
C PHE A 279 -24.96 10.61 -10.09
N ALA A 280 -26.14 10.58 -10.68
CA ALA A 280 -27.42 10.75 -9.97
C ALA A 280 -27.73 9.57 -9.01
N ARG A 281 -27.11 8.41 -9.23
CA ARG A 281 -27.30 7.20 -8.44
C ARG A 281 -26.16 6.92 -7.45
N LEU A 282 -25.10 7.75 -7.42
CA LEU A 282 -24.03 7.61 -6.41
C LEU A 282 -24.60 7.69 -5.00
N ARG A 283 -24.11 6.83 -4.13
CA ARG A 283 -24.52 6.74 -2.72
C ARG A 283 -23.30 6.54 -1.84
N PRO A 284 -23.35 6.94 -0.57
CA PRO A 284 -22.31 6.60 0.41
C PRO A 284 -22.09 5.08 0.47
N LEU A 285 -20.85 4.66 0.65
CA LEU A 285 -20.47 3.25 0.63
C LEU A 285 -21.22 2.40 1.67
N GLY A 286 -21.53 2.95 2.86
CA GLY A 286 -22.26 2.29 3.95
C GLY A 286 -23.78 2.19 3.78
N VAL A 287 -24.35 2.63 2.67
CA VAL A 287 -25.81 2.60 2.44
C VAL A 287 -26.25 1.26 1.87
N ALA A 288 -27.32 0.68 2.46
CA ALA A 288 -27.90 -0.61 2.04
C ALA A 288 -28.75 -0.48 0.76
N ARG A 289 -28.18 0.10 -0.30
CA ARG A 289 -28.79 0.19 -1.64
C ARG A 289 -27.76 -0.22 -2.68
N PRO A 290 -28.18 -0.71 -3.86
CA PRO A 290 -27.24 -0.99 -4.95
C PRO A 290 -26.39 0.24 -5.26
N GLN A 291 -25.09 0.00 -5.46
CA GLN A 291 -24.15 1.02 -5.91
C GLN A 291 -24.04 0.96 -7.44
N PRO A 292 -23.96 2.08 -8.15
CA PRO A 292 -23.76 2.05 -9.58
C PRO A 292 -22.38 1.46 -9.91
N ILE A 293 -22.32 0.70 -11.01
CA ILE A 293 -21.10 0.21 -11.63
C ILE A 293 -21.18 0.42 -13.14
N ILE A 294 -20.08 0.83 -13.76
CA ILE A 294 -19.98 0.91 -15.21
C ILE A 294 -19.21 -0.31 -15.71
N VAL A 295 -19.77 -0.98 -16.72
CA VAL A 295 -19.07 -2.00 -17.51
C VAL A 295 -18.86 -1.39 -18.91
N LEU A 296 -17.63 -0.90 -19.14
CA LEU A 296 -17.23 -0.27 -20.39
C LEU A 296 -16.63 -1.32 -21.33
N THR A 297 -17.35 -1.72 -22.34
CA THR A 297 -16.86 -2.64 -23.36
C THR A 297 -16.08 -1.89 -24.42
N MET A 298 -14.84 -2.30 -24.66
CA MET A 298 -13.99 -1.73 -25.71
C MET A 298 -12.98 -2.79 -26.17
N PRO A 299 -12.81 -3.01 -27.48
CA PRO A 299 -11.82 -3.97 -27.97
C PRO A 299 -10.41 -3.65 -27.44
N LYS A 300 -9.66 -4.67 -27.01
CA LYS A 300 -8.30 -4.49 -26.55
C LYS A 300 -7.45 -3.85 -27.63
N GLY A 301 -6.79 -2.72 -27.31
CA GLY A 301 -6.00 -1.97 -28.29
C GLY A 301 -6.82 -1.13 -29.27
N ALA A 302 -8.09 -0.82 -28.98
CA ALA A 302 -8.91 0.12 -29.73
C ALA A 302 -8.12 1.39 -30.07
N THR A 303 -8.50 2.06 -31.18
CA THR A 303 -7.82 3.25 -31.74
C THR A 303 -6.37 3.02 -32.20
N GLY A 304 -5.81 1.83 -32.00
CA GLY A 304 -4.54 1.40 -32.58
C GLY A 304 -4.72 0.71 -33.93
N PRO A 305 -3.63 0.15 -34.52
CA PRO A 305 -3.70 -0.60 -35.76
C PRO A 305 -4.63 -1.81 -35.62
N GLU A 306 -5.60 -1.94 -36.51
CA GLU A 306 -6.47 -3.12 -36.56
C GLU A 306 -5.72 -4.34 -37.06
N GLN A 307 -4.96 -4.15 -38.14
CA GLN A 307 -4.17 -5.18 -38.80
C GLN A 307 -2.78 -4.66 -39.16
N VAL A 308 -1.80 -5.55 -39.15
CA VAL A 308 -0.44 -5.29 -39.64
C VAL A 308 0.03 -6.52 -40.42
N ALA A 309 0.54 -6.32 -41.61
CA ALA A 309 0.98 -7.40 -42.50
C ALA A 309 -0.10 -8.50 -42.71
N GLY A 310 -1.36 -8.10 -42.82
CA GLY A 310 -2.50 -9.01 -42.96
C GLY A 310 -2.91 -9.78 -41.70
N ARG A 311 -2.27 -9.52 -40.55
CA ARG A 311 -2.61 -10.16 -39.27
C ARG A 311 -3.46 -9.24 -38.43
N GLN A 312 -4.56 -9.77 -37.88
CA GLN A 312 -5.39 -9.06 -36.89
C GLN A 312 -4.56 -8.77 -35.63
N ILE A 313 -4.56 -7.51 -35.18
CA ILE A 313 -3.84 -7.03 -34.01
C ILE A 313 -4.85 -6.55 -32.94
N ALA A 314 -5.69 -5.56 -33.23
CA ALA A 314 -6.71 -5.10 -32.30
C ALA A 314 -7.68 -6.23 -31.92
N GLY A 315 -8.12 -6.27 -30.67
CA GLY A 315 -8.98 -7.33 -30.16
C GLY A 315 -8.26 -8.67 -29.89
N THR A 316 -6.93 -8.71 -29.94
CA THR A 316 -6.13 -9.92 -29.69
C THR A 316 -5.13 -9.72 -28.54
N PRO A 317 -4.56 -10.78 -27.96
CA PRO A 317 -3.48 -10.70 -26.99
C PRO A 317 -2.22 -9.97 -27.49
N ALA A 318 -2.03 -9.86 -28.81
CA ALA A 318 -0.84 -9.24 -29.42
C ALA A 318 -0.68 -7.75 -29.03
N VAL A 319 -1.79 -7.04 -28.75
CA VAL A 319 -1.78 -5.63 -28.34
C VAL A 319 -1.58 -5.42 -26.85
N HIS A 320 -1.37 -6.46 -26.06
CA HIS A 320 -1.15 -6.27 -24.61
C HIS A 320 0.04 -5.35 -24.34
N LYS A 321 1.13 -5.55 -25.06
CA LYS A 321 2.31 -4.65 -25.07
C LYS A 321 2.24 -3.72 -26.27
N THR A 322 3.38 -3.46 -26.92
CA THR A 322 3.49 -2.70 -28.17
C THR A 322 2.85 -3.49 -29.33
N PRO A 323 1.85 -2.95 -30.06
CA PRO A 323 1.24 -3.62 -31.19
C PRO A 323 2.22 -3.83 -32.36
N LEU A 324 3.09 -2.86 -32.64
CA LEU A 324 4.15 -2.94 -33.65
C LEU A 324 5.46 -3.32 -32.92
N LYS A 325 6.20 -4.29 -33.46
CA LYS A 325 7.34 -4.85 -32.75
C LYS A 325 8.68 -4.23 -33.16
N ASP A 326 8.85 -3.93 -34.43
CA ASP A 326 10.11 -3.42 -34.98
C ASP A 326 9.89 -2.38 -36.11
N PRO A 327 9.11 -1.31 -35.87
CA PRO A 327 8.82 -0.32 -36.92
C PRO A 327 10.06 0.44 -37.39
N ALA A 328 11.16 0.44 -36.65
CA ALA A 328 12.42 1.05 -37.09
C ALA A 328 13.13 0.26 -38.20
N ARG A 329 12.84 -1.06 -38.33
CA ARG A 329 13.49 -1.95 -39.32
C ARG A 329 12.50 -2.61 -40.28
N ASN A 330 11.23 -2.59 -39.99
CA ASN A 330 10.16 -3.17 -40.81
C ASN A 330 9.32 -2.05 -41.45
N GLN A 331 9.38 -1.92 -42.76
CA GLN A 331 8.68 -0.86 -43.52
C GLN A 331 7.16 -0.92 -43.36
N GLU A 332 6.55 -2.11 -43.37
CA GLU A 332 5.10 -2.26 -43.18
C GLU A 332 4.66 -1.78 -41.80
N GLU A 333 5.43 -2.11 -40.75
CA GLU A 333 5.17 -1.63 -39.41
C GLU A 333 5.42 -0.12 -39.27
N PHE A 334 6.43 0.43 -39.98
CA PHE A 334 6.69 1.84 -40.04
C PHE A 334 5.53 2.61 -40.68
N ASP A 335 5.04 2.14 -41.81
CA ASP A 335 3.91 2.76 -42.52
C ASP A 335 2.63 2.67 -41.70
N ALA A 336 2.42 1.56 -41.00
CA ALA A 336 1.33 1.39 -40.05
C ALA A 336 1.44 2.36 -38.87
N LEU A 337 2.63 2.57 -38.31
CA LEU A 337 2.88 3.54 -37.24
C LEU A 337 2.62 4.97 -37.71
N ALA A 338 3.14 5.34 -38.88
CA ALA A 338 2.94 6.66 -39.45
C ALA A 338 1.45 6.99 -39.67
N SER A 339 0.72 6.02 -40.25
CA SER A 339 -0.72 6.14 -40.47
C SER A 339 -1.50 6.23 -39.18
N TRP A 340 -1.14 5.40 -38.18
CA TRP A 340 -1.75 5.39 -36.87
C TRP A 340 -1.57 6.70 -36.13
N LEU A 341 -0.34 7.22 -36.03
CA LEU A 341 -0.06 8.51 -35.40
C LEU A 341 -0.80 9.66 -36.12
N ALA A 342 -0.83 9.66 -37.45
CA ALA A 342 -1.54 10.66 -38.25
C ALA A 342 -3.04 10.62 -38.01
N SER A 343 -3.65 9.48 -37.78
CA SER A 343 -5.11 9.32 -37.54
C SER A 343 -5.61 10.09 -36.30
N TYR A 344 -4.75 10.45 -35.41
CA TYR A 344 -5.09 11.28 -34.24
C TYR A 344 -5.11 12.79 -34.57
N GLU A 345 -4.65 13.21 -35.74
CA GLU A 345 -4.62 14.63 -36.19
C GLU A 345 -3.92 15.53 -35.14
N PRO A 346 -2.66 15.23 -34.76
CA PRO A 346 -1.99 15.89 -33.64
C PRO A 346 -1.84 17.41 -33.79
N ALA A 347 -1.89 17.94 -35.02
CA ALA A 347 -1.88 19.39 -35.28
C ALA A 347 -3.14 20.11 -34.75
N GLU A 348 -4.25 19.42 -34.57
CA GLU A 348 -5.47 19.97 -33.95
C GLU A 348 -5.38 19.88 -32.40
N LEU A 349 -4.53 18.99 -31.88
CA LEU A 349 -4.47 18.68 -30.45
C LEU A 349 -3.43 19.50 -29.71
N PHE A 350 -2.38 19.95 -30.41
CA PHE A 350 -1.25 20.66 -29.83
C PHE A 350 -0.89 21.88 -30.69
N THR A 351 -0.42 22.94 -30.01
CA THR A 351 0.23 24.09 -30.68
C THR A 351 1.65 23.71 -31.07
N ASP A 352 2.29 24.47 -31.97
CA ASP A 352 3.71 24.32 -32.36
C ASP A 352 4.66 24.39 -31.17
N ARG A 353 4.22 24.93 -30.04
CA ARG A 353 5.00 25.01 -28.79
C ARG A 353 4.77 23.83 -27.85
N GLY A 354 4.01 22.83 -28.25
CA GLY A 354 3.70 21.65 -27.44
C GLY A 354 2.59 21.83 -26.40
N GLN A 355 1.93 22.99 -26.39
CA GLN A 355 0.80 23.20 -25.49
C GLN A 355 -0.44 22.47 -26.02
N PRO A 356 -1.22 21.80 -25.15
CA PRO A 356 -2.53 21.29 -25.56
C PRO A 356 -3.41 22.39 -26.12
N SER A 357 -4.19 22.10 -27.17
CA SER A 357 -5.12 23.07 -27.73
C SER A 357 -6.20 23.49 -26.72
N ASP A 358 -6.88 24.60 -26.97
CA ASP A 358 -7.96 25.08 -26.11
C ASP A 358 -9.05 24.04 -25.95
N LEU A 359 -9.32 23.28 -26.99
CA LEU A 359 -10.33 22.24 -27.01
C LEU A 359 -9.94 21.12 -26.02
N VAL A 360 -8.69 20.64 -26.04
CA VAL A 360 -8.18 19.63 -25.10
C VAL A 360 -8.23 20.13 -23.66
N ARG A 361 -7.82 21.39 -23.42
CA ARG A 361 -7.79 21.97 -22.07
C ARG A 361 -9.18 22.15 -21.45
N GLN A 362 -10.22 22.34 -22.25
CA GLN A 362 -11.60 22.41 -21.75
C GLN A 362 -12.04 21.11 -21.09
N ALA A 363 -11.62 19.95 -21.61
CA ALA A 363 -11.99 18.66 -21.06
C ALA A 363 -11.04 18.19 -19.94
N LEU A 364 -9.79 18.64 -19.92
CA LEU A 364 -8.77 18.24 -18.94
C LEU A 364 -8.27 19.47 -18.16
N PRO A 365 -9.08 19.98 -17.22
CA PRO A 365 -8.70 21.13 -16.42
C PRO A 365 -7.56 20.77 -15.46
N HIS A 366 -6.74 21.77 -15.15
CA HIS A 366 -5.67 21.64 -14.16
C HIS A 366 -6.25 21.39 -12.76
N PRO A 367 -6.03 20.22 -12.16
CA PRO A 367 -6.50 19.96 -10.79
C PRO A 367 -5.65 20.75 -9.80
N PRO A 368 -6.26 21.37 -8.77
CA PRO A 368 -5.49 21.89 -7.65
C PRO A 368 -4.91 20.71 -6.86
N LEU A 369 -3.68 20.32 -7.14
CA LEU A 369 -2.93 19.35 -6.34
C LEU A 369 -2.58 20.01 -5.01
N ARG A 370 -3.38 19.78 -3.98
CA ARG A 370 -3.06 20.17 -2.62
C ARG A 370 -2.54 18.95 -1.87
N PRO A 371 -1.25 18.93 -1.46
CA PRO A 371 -0.83 18.03 -0.40
C PRO A 371 -1.63 18.41 0.85
N ARG A 372 -2.39 17.50 1.42
CA ARG A 372 -3.01 17.72 2.72
C ARG A 372 -1.88 17.59 3.75
N PRO A 373 -1.58 18.60 4.56
CA PRO A 373 -0.64 18.44 5.64
C PRO A 373 -1.16 17.32 6.56
N ALA A 374 -0.28 16.40 6.93
CA ALA A 374 -0.59 15.44 7.98
C ALA A 374 -0.94 16.25 9.24
N SER A 375 -2.11 16.01 9.82
CA SER A 375 -2.46 16.63 11.09
C SER A 375 -1.43 16.20 12.14
N PRO A 376 -0.88 17.11 12.94
CA PRO A 376 -0.03 16.73 14.06
C PRO A 376 -0.85 15.81 14.97
N VAL A 377 -0.26 14.68 15.35
CA VAL A 377 -0.88 13.76 16.31
C VAL A 377 -0.35 14.12 17.69
N GLU A 378 -1.26 14.49 18.59
CA GLU A 378 -0.91 14.73 19.99
C GLU A 378 -0.37 13.44 20.62
N PRO A 379 0.65 13.52 21.49
CA PRO A 379 1.14 12.37 22.22
C PRO A 379 0.03 11.76 23.06
N LEU A 380 -0.23 10.47 22.89
CA LEU A 380 -1.19 9.74 23.70
C LEU A 380 -0.62 9.54 25.12
N THR A 381 -1.44 9.81 26.14
CA THR A 381 -1.07 9.62 27.54
C THR A 381 -1.97 8.55 28.15
N VAL A 382 -1.55 7.29 28.05
CA VAL A 382 -2.33 6.18 28.60
C VAL A 382 -2.05 6.00 30.08
N ARG A 383 -3.11 5.97 30.89
CA ARG A 383 -3.07 5.64 32.32
C ARG A 383 -3.97 4.43 32.54
N GLY A 384 -3.49 3.41 33.23
CA GLY A 384 -4.28 2.22 33.51
C GLY A 384 -3.50 1.09 34.17
N GLU A 385 -4.14 -0.05 34.37
CA GLU A 385 -3.54 -1.24 34.94
C GLU A 385 -2.46 -1.82 34.00
N GLN A 386 -1.43 -2.40 34.58
CA GLN A 386 -0.30 -3.02 33.85
C GLN A 386 -0.70 -4.38 33.29
N ALA A 387 -1.61 -4.41 32.28
CA ALA A 387 -2.12 -5.63 31.69
C ALA A 387 -2.55 -5.41 30.23
N TRP A 388 -2.95 -6.47 29.53
CA TRP A 388 -3.40 -6.41 28.14
C TRP A 388 -4.53 -5.38 27.87
N PRO A 389 -5.49 -5.11 28.78
CA PRO A 389 -6.45 -4.00 28.62
C PRO A 389 -5.83 -2.64 28.34
N LEU A 390 -4.55 -2.41 28.71
CA LEU A 390 -3.83 -1.19 28.37
C LEU A 390 -3.65 -1.00 26.86
N VAL A 391 -3.41 -2.07 26.12
CA VAL A 391 -3.34 -2.04 24.65
C VAL A 391 -4.67 -1.59 24.05
N SER A 392 -5.79 -2.12 24.57
CA SER A 392 -7.14 -1.68 24.13
C SER A 392 -7.41 -0.22 24.49
N ALA A 393 -6.91 0.26 25.63
CA ALA A 393 -7.05 1.66 26.03
C ALA A 393 -6.33 2.61 25.06
N VAL A 394 -5.11 2.27 24.61
CA VAL A 394 -4.38 3.03 23.58
C VAL A 394 -5.18 3.13 22.29
N ILE A 395 -5.79 2.02 21.85
CA ILE A 395 -6.60 2.00 20.62
C ILE A 395 -7.82 2.91 20.76
N ARG A 396 -8.55 2.83 21.88
CA ARG A 396 -9.73 3.70 22.14
C ARG A 396 -9.35 5.17 22.25
N GLU A 397 -8.26 5.50 22.95
CA GLU A 397 -7.78 6.88 23.06
C GLU A 397 -7.41 7.44 21.68
N ARG A 398 -6.72 6.64 20.84
CA ARG A 398 -6.42 7.05 19.47
C ARG A 398 -7.69 7.24 18.63
N ALA A 399 -8.68 6.38 18.79
CA ALA A 399 -9.97 6.50 18.11
C ALA A 399 -10.73 7.76 18.55
N ALA A 400 -10.74 8.06 19.84
CA ALA A 400 -11.38 9.26 20.39
C ALA A 400 -10.74 10.56 19.87
N ALA A 401 -9.45 10.55 19.53
CA ALA A 401 -8.78 11.69 18.89
C ALA A 401 -9.21 11.93 17.43
N GLY A 402 -10.00 11.02 16.83
CA GLY A 402 -10.54 11.12 15.48
C GLY A 402 -9.55 10.74 14.37
N SER A 403 -10.05 10.67 13.14
CA SER A 403 -9.25 10.30 11.93
C SER A 403 -8.46 9.01 12.11
N PHE A 404 -9.08 8.01 12.71
CA PHE A 404 -8.49 6.69 12.97
C PHE A 404 -9.50 5.58 12.69
N ARG A 405 -9.01 4.44 12.17
CA ARG A 405 -9.81 3.23 12.02
C ARG A 405 -9.02 1.96 12.33
N LEU A 406 -9.65 1.05 13.07
CA LEU A 406 -9.17 -0.32 13.26
C LEU A 406 -9.76 -1.22 12.18
N PHE A 407 -8.93 -2.09 11.63
CA PHE A 407 -9.34 -3.20 10.76
C PHE A 407 -8.97 -4.53 11.41
N SER A 408 -9.87 -5.52 11.32
CA SER A 408 -9.62 -6.86 11.87
C SER A 408 -10.34 -7.92 11.03
N PRO A 409 -9.71 -9.08 10.75
CA PRO A 409 -10.37 -10.18 10.05
C PRO A 409 -11.23 -11.03 11.01
N ASP A 410 -12.25 -10.41 11.65
CA ASP A 410 -13.15 -11.05 12.63
C ASP A 410 -12.41 -11.57 13.90
N GLU A 411 -11.34 -10.89 14.28
CA GLU A 411 -10.43 -11.37 15.32
C GLU A 411 -10.31 -10.43 16.53
N ALA A 412 -10.97 -9.27 16.54
CA ALA A 412 -10.78 -8.28 17.60
C ALA A 412 -11.17 -8.82 18.98
N ALA A 413 -12.32 -9.46 19.09
CA ALA A 413 -12.78 -10.03 20.37
C ALA A 413 -11.90 -11.21 20.82
N SER A 414 -11.51 -12.10 19.90
CA SER A 414 -10.64 -13.24 20.21
C SER A 414 -9.20 -12.80 20.53
N ASN A 415 -8.77 -11.66 20.03
CA ASN A 415 -7.53 -10.99 20.40
C ASN A 415 -7.64 -10.22 21.73
N ARG A 416 -8.78 -10.34 22.42
CA ARG A 416 -9.06 -9.68 23.69
C ARG A 416 -8.96 -8.16 23.61
N LEU A 417 -9.31 -7.58 22.47
CA LEU A 417 -9.40 -6.15 22.28
C LEU A 417 -10.77 -5.68 22.77
N CYS A 418 -10.82 -5.03 23.91
CA CYS A 418 -12.04 -4.42 24.46
C CYS A 418 -12.26 -3.06 23.78
N LEU A 419 -12.93 -3.06 22.63
CA LEU A 419 -13.09 -1.86 21.79
C LEU A 419 -14.33 -1.04 22.14
N ALA A 420 -15.42 -1.69 22.57
CA ALA A 420 -16.65 -1.01 23.02
C ALA A 420 -16.57 -0.59 24.49
N ASP A 421 -17.31 0.44 24.85
CA ASP A 421 -17.58 0.75 26.24
C ASP A 421 -18.46 -0.34 26.89
N ALA A 422 -18.28 -0.56 28.18
CA ALA A 422 -18.98 -1.63 28.89
C ALA A 422 -20.51 -1.45 28.79
N GLY A 423 -21.16 -2.23 27.95
CA GLY A 423 -22.63 -2.27 27.83
C GLY A 423 -23.18 -2.52 26.43
N ASP A 424 -22.50 -2.14 25.36
CA ASP A 424 -23.09 -2.15 24.02
C ASP A 424 -22.79 -3.38 23.14
N GLY A 425 -21.86 -4.22 23.51
CA GLY A 425 -21.58 -5.52 22.83
C GLY A 425 -21.33 -5.49 21.31
N GLY A 426 -21.40 -4.32 20.68
CA GLY A 426 -21.24 -4.12 19.24
C GLY A 426 -19.86 -3.59 18.86
N MET A 427 -19.52 -3.71 17.57
CA MET A 427 -18.31 -3.10 17.02
C MET A 427 -18.50 -1.58 16.94
N PRO A 428 -17.56 -0.75 17.45
CA PRO A 428 -17.68 0.70 17.36
C PRO A 428 -17.55 1.18 15.90
N GLU A 429 -18.15 2.33 15.58
CA GLU A 429 -18.16 2.87 14.21
C GLU A 429 -16.77 3.09 13.61
N TRP A 430 -15.75 3.33 14.45
CA TRP A 430 -14.35 3.50 14.04
C TRP A 430 -13.59 2.17 13.84
N ALA A 431 -14.26 1.03 13.92
CA ALA A 431 -13.68 -0.28 13.64
C ALA A 431 -14.47 -0.98 12.51
N SER A 432 -13.78 -1.80 11.75
CA SER A 432 -14.38 -2.60 10.66
C SER A 432 -13.84 -4.02 10.71
N GLU A 433 -14.74 -5.00 10.69
CA GLU A 433 -14.38 -6.40 10.61
C GLU A 433 -14.91 -7.05 9.35
N ILE A 434 -14.08 -7.88 8.75
CA ILE A 434 -14.42 -8.78 7.66
C ILE A 434 -13.43 -9.96 7.69
N LEU A 435 -13.92 -11.19 7.66
CA LEU A 435 -13.07 -12.40 7.67
C LEU A 435 -12.29 -12.51 6.34
N ASN A 436 -11.38 -11.59 6.13
CA ASN A 436 -10.50 -11.53 4.97
C ASN A 436 -9.32 -10.57 5.23
N GLU A 437 -8.14 -11.09 5.38
CA GLU A 437 -6.93 -10.34 5.68
C GLU A 437 -6.52 -9.38 4.56
N GLU A 438 -6.67 -9.81 3.29
CA GLU A 438 -6.31 -8.99 2.12
C GLU A 438 -7.20 -7.74 2.02
N ILE A 439 -8.50 -7.87 2.29
CA ILE A 439 -9.42 -6.74 2.31
C ILE A 439 -9.11 -5.80 3.47
N CYS A 440 -8.85 -6.33 4.68
CA CYS A 440 -8.43 -5.51 5.82
C CYS A 440 -7.16 -4.70 5.50
N HIS A 441 -6.16 -5.32 4.87
CA HIS A 441 -4.95 -4.61 4.44
C HIS A 441 -5.24 -3.56 3.36
N ALA A 442 -6.03 -3.90 2.35
CA ALA A 442 -6.37 -2.98 1.26
C ALA A 442 -7.16 -1.77 1.76
N TRP A 443 -8.09 -1.95 2.71
CA TRP A 443 -8.78 -0.85 3.39
C TRP A 443 -7.80 0.01 4.20
N LEU A 444 -6.88 -0.60 4.97
CA LEU A 444 -5.82 0.12 5.67
C LEU A 444 -4.98 0.94 4.70
N GLN A 445 -4.56 0.36 3.57
CA GLN A 445 -3.79 1.05 2.54
C GLN A 445 -4.54 2.28 2.03
N GLY A 446 -5.79 2.12 1.57
CA GLY A 446 -6.60 3.23 1.07
C GLY A 446 -6.81 4.32 2.12
N TYR A 447 -7.06 3.93 3.36
CA TYR A 447 -7.28 4.86 4.47
C TYR A 447 -6.03 5.69 4.77
N THR A 448 -4.87 5.04 4.89
CA THR A 448 -3.60 5.71 5.22
C THR A 448 -3.06 6.55 4.06
N GLU A 449 -3.27 6.15 2.81
CA GLU A 449 -2.88 6.94 1.62
C GLU A 449 -3.65 8.27 1.51
N THR A 450 -4.74 8.42 2.24
CA THR A 450 -5.50 9.67 2.34
C THR A 450 -5.21 10.48 3.62
N GLY A 451 -4.14 10.13 4.36
CA GLY A 451 -3.61 10.90 5.48
C GLY A 451 -4.27 10.61 6.84
N ARG A 452 -4.99 9.49 6.97
CA ARG A 452 -5.68 9.10 8.21
C ARG A 452 -5.01 7.88 8.83
N ASP A 453 -4.94 7.83 10.17
CA ASP A 453 -4.24 6.78 10.88
C ASP A 453 -5.06 5.48 10.96
N ALA A 454 -4.39 4.34 10.85
CA ALA A 454 -5.04 3.04 10.91
C ALA A 454 -4.19 2.00 11.65
N LEU A 455 -4.87 0.95 12.12
CA LEU A 455 -4.28 -0.23 12.71
C LEU A 455 -4.98 -1.47 12.14
N LEU A 456 -4.22 -2.48 11.75
CA LEU A 456 -4.72 -3.82 11.46
C LEU A 456 -4.34 -4.74 12.62
N ALA A 457 -5.33 -5.35 13.28
CA ALA A 457 -5.11 -6.33 14.33
C ALA A 457 -5.47 -7.72 13.82
N THR A 458 -4.50 -8.65 13.83
CA THR A 458 -4.66 -9.98 13.25
C THR A 458 -3.88 -11.05 14.02
N TYR A 459 -4.23 -12.31 13.79
CA TYR A 459 -3.49 -13.47 14.27
C TYR A 459 -2.14 -13.62 13.54
N GLU A 460 -1.12 -14.02 14.28
CA GLU A 460 0.19 -14.33 13.70
C GLU A 460 0.10 -15.35 12.56
N ALA A 461 -0.72 -16.37 12.72
CA ALA A 461 -0.84 -17.47 11.77
C ALA A 461 -1.34 -17.03 10.38
N PHE A 462 -2.21 -16.03 10.32
CA PHE A 462 -2.87 -15.61 9.09
C PHE A 462 -2.31 -14.31 8.52
N ALA A 463 -1.53 -13.57 9.30
CA ALA A 463 -0.91 -12.33 8.87
C ALA A 463 -0.11 -12.48 7.55
N ALA A 464 0.48 -13.65 7.32
CA ALA A 464 1.29 -13.94 6.13
C ALA A 464 0.49 -13.94 4.81
N VAL A 465 -0.85 -14.04 4.83
CA VAL A 465 -1.72 -13.88 3.66
C VAL A 465 -1.47 -12.51 3.00
N ASN A 466 -1.16 -11.49 3.79
CA ASN A 466 -0.92 -10.13 3.32
C ASN A 466 0.48 -9.88 2.75
N THR A 467 1.39 -10.85 2.74
CA THR A 467 2.80 -10.63 2.37
C THR A 467 2.97 -9.93 1.04
N SER A 468 2.30 -10.40 0.00
CA SER A 468 2.43 -9.83 -1.36
C SER A 468 1.89 -8.40 -1.44
N LEU A 469 0.74 -8.13 -0.82
CA LEU A 469 0.14 -6.80 -0.73
C LEU A 469 1.04 -5.83 0.04
N LEU A 470 1.60 -6.29 1.16
CA LEU A 470 2.56 -5.52 1.96
C LEU A 470 3.81 -5.16 1.17
N VAL A 471 4.42 -6.11 0.47
CA VAL A 471 5.60 -5.83 -0.37
C VAL A 471 5.30 -4.74 -1.39
N GLN A 472 4.14 -4.79 -2.05
CA GLN A 472 3.72 -3.77 -3.00
C GLN A 472 3.47 -2.41 -2.32
N HIS A 473 2.81 -2.41 -1.16
CA HIS A 473 2.56 -1.20 -0.38
C HIS A 473 3.87 -0.58 0.13
N LEU A 474 4.81 -1.40 0.61
CA LEU A 474 6.14 -0.94 1.02
C LEU A 474 6.90 -0.27 -0.13
N LYS A 475 6.89 -0.86 -1.33
CA LYS A 475 7.51 -0.24 -2.52
C LYS A 475 6.90 1.13 -2.82
N HIS A 476 5.56 1.23 -2.79
CA HIS A 476 4.86 2.50 -2.98
C HIS A 476 5.32 3.56 -1.96
N ARG A 477 5.35 3.19 -0.67
CA ARG A 477 5.71 4.09 0.44
C ARG A 477 7.18 4.51 0.39
N SER A 478 8.10 3.57 0.19
CA SER A 478 9.53 3.85 0.10
C SER A 478 9.86 4.78 -1.05
N THR A 479 9.23 4.56 -2.21
CA THR A 479 9.42 5.42 -3.39
C THR A 479 8.97 6.86 -3.10
N ARG A 480 7.84 7.04 -2.41
CA ARG A 480 7.37 8.37 -1.98
C ARG A 480 8.36 9.04 -1.03
N THR A 481 8.75 8.32 0.02
CA THR A 481 9.67 8.85 1.04
C THR A 481 11.03 9.22 0.44
N ALA A 482 11.60 8.36 -0.39
CA ALA A 482 12.86 8.62 -1.08
C ALA A 482 12.81 9.85 -2.01
N SER A 483 11.62 10.21 -2.50
CA SER A 483 11.39 11.37 -3.37
C SER A 483 10.94 12.62 -2.60
N GLY A 484 11.03 12.64 -1.27
CA GLY A 484 10.63 13.78 -0.45
C GLY A 484 9.12 13.99 -0.35
N MET A 485 8.30 13.00 -0.74
CA MET A 485 6.83 13.04 -0.66
C MET A 485 6.32 12.25 0.56
N GLY A 486 7.09 12.19 1.64
CA GLY A 486 6.72 11.51 2.89
C GLY A 486 5.60 12.22 3.67
N GLY A 487 5.48 11.89 4.95
CA GLY A 487 4.51 12.46 5.89
C GLY A 487 3.17 11.72 5.95
N LEU A 488 3.08 10.52 5.38
CA LEU A 488 1.88 9.69 5.49
C LEU A 488 1.85 8.92 6.82
N PRO A 489 0.64 8.62 7.34
CA PRO A 489 0.47 7.75 8.50
C PRO A 489 1.19 6.42 8.33
N ASN A 490 1.65 5.84 9.43
CA ASN A 490 2.32 4.55 9.41
C ASN A 490 1.41 3.42 8.90
N ILE A 491 2.02 2.39 8.32
CA ILE A 491 1.40 1.07 8.17
C ILE A 491 1.57 0.37 9.52
N ASN A 492 0.48 0.09 10.24
CA ASN A 492 0.55 -0.48 11.57
C ASN A 492 -0.15 -1.83 11.65
N TYR A 493 0.56 -2.84 12.13
CA TYR A 493 0.05 -4.17 12.43
C TYR A 493 0.21 -4.48 13.92
N LEU A 494 -0.86 -4.93 14.55
CA LEU A 494 -0.83 -5.61 15.84
C LEU A 494 -1.00 -7.11 15.58
N ILE A 495 0.08 -7.85 15.73
CA ILE A 495 0.14 -9.29 15.51
C ILE A 495 0.10 -9.97 16.85
N THR A 496 -0.94 -10.74 17.08
CA THR A 496 -1.16 -11.42 18.36
C THR A 496 -1.64 -12.86 18.15
N SER A 497 -2.11 -13.54 19.18
CA SER A 497 -2.45 -14.98 19.09
C SER A 497 -1.27 -15.82 18.58
N LEU A 498 -0.11 -15.62 19.23
CA LEU A 498 1.16 -16.20 18.79
C LEU A 498 1.13 -17.73 18.73
N GLY A 499 1.84 -18.30 17.79
CA GLY A 499 1.99 -19.74 17.57
C GLY A 499 2.48 -20.50 18.82
N TRP A 500 3.19 -19.83 19.74
CA TRP A 500 3.60 -20.38 21.03
C TRP A 500 2.44 -20.80 21.95
N ARG A 501 1.26 -20.19 21.75
CA ARG A 501 0.04 -20.48 22.52
C ARG A 501 -0.99 -21.29 21.73
N ASN A 502 -0.80 -21.40 20.44
CA ASN A 502 -1.68 -22.09 19.53
C ASN A 502 -1.09 -23.44 19.10
N THR A 503 -1.84 -24.22 18.34
CA THR A 503 -1.38 -25.51 17.85
C THR A 503 -1.64 -25.65 16.36
N TYR A 504 -0.79 -26.45 15.69
CA TYR A 504 -0.96 -26.91 14.31
C TYR A 504 -1.18 -25.77 13.30
N THR A 505 -2.34 -25.65 12.68
CA THR A 505 -2.63 -24.67 11.64
C THR A 505 -2.54 -23.21 12.10
N HIS A 506 -2.53 -22.95 13.41
CA HIS A 506 -2.41 -21.62 14.00
C HIS A 506 -0.97 -21.29 14.45
N GLN A 507 0.02 -21.85 13.75
CA GLN A 507 1.44 -21.67 14.02
C GLN A 507 2.18 -21.25 12.76
N ASN A 508 2.21 -19.94 12.43
CA ASN A 508 2.92 -19.42 11.28
C ASN A 508 3.44 -17.99 11.53
N PRO A 509 4.66 -17.78 12.04
CA PRO A 509 5.26 -16.46 12.20
C PRO A 509 5.90 -15.92 10.91
N GLY A 510 5.56 -16.46 9.75
CA GLY A 510 6.24 -16.21 8.47
C GLY A 510 6.17 -14.77 7.96
N LEU A 511 5.16 -13.98 8.32
CA LEU A 511 5.08 -12.58 7.91
C LEU A 511 6.29 -11.78 8.36
N VAL A 512 6.71 -11.94 9.61
CA VAL A 512 7.83 -11.20 10.20
C VAL A 512 9.12 -11.49 9.45
N SER A 513 9.40 -12.76 9.18
CA SER A 513 10.56 -13.17 8.40
C SER A 513 10.54 -12.54 7.00
N ALA A 514 9.40 -12.60 6.31
CA ALA A 514 9.24 -11.99 4.99
C ALA A 514 9.46 -10.47 5.00
N MET A 515 8.99 -9.76 6.03
CA MET A 515 9.19 -8.32 6.12
C MET A 515 10.66 -7.95 6.40
N LEU A 516 11.36 -8.68 7.24
CA LEU A 516 12.79 -8.48 7.47
C LEU A 516 13.63 -8.81 6.23
N GLU A 517 13.25 -9.83 5.45
CA GLU A 517 13.92 -10.18 4.19
C GLU A 517 13.76 -9.11 3.09
N THR A 518 12.78 -8.20 3.19
CA THR A 518 12.65 -7.11 2.22
C THR A 518 13.79 -6.09 2.32
N GLU A 519 14.53 -6.04 3.44
CA GLU A 519 15.53 -5.02 3.76
C GLU A 519 15.01 -3.59 3.54
N ASN A 520 13.69 -3.39 3.70
CA ASN A 520 13.08 -2.10 3.48
C ASN A 520 13.35 -1.17 4.68
N PRO A 521 13.96 0.01 4.49
CA PRO A 521 14.41 0.88 5.57
C PRO A 521 13.26 1.47 6.42
N THR A 522 12.02 1.35 5.97
CA THR A 522 10.84 1.83 6.71
C THR A 522 10.23 0.77 7.62
N VAL A 523 10.66 -0.50 7.50
CA VAL A 523 10.14 -1.62 8.29
C VAL A 523 10.72 -1.59 9.70
N HIS A 524 9.84 -1.79 10.69
CA HIS A 524 10.17 -2.00 12.09
C HIS A 524 9.41 -3.23 12.60
N VAL A 525 10.10 -4.10 13.32
CA VAL A 525 9.51 -5.28 13.96
C VAL A 525 9.71 -5.20 15.45
N TYR A 526 8.63 -4.88 16.16
CA TYR A 526 8.64 -4.69 17.58
C TYR A 526 8.28 -5.97 18.33
N THR A 527 9.07 -6.28 19.35
CA THR A 527 8.95 -7.48 20.16
C THR A 527 9.00 -7.11 21.66
N PRO A 528 7.97 -6.40 22.17
CA PRO A 528 7.92 -5.96 23.56
C PRO A 528 7.87 -7.16 24.53
N ALA A 529 8.44 -6.98 25.72
CA ALA A 529 8.51 -8.03 26.74
C ALA A 529 7.22 -8.18 27.56
N ASP A 530 6.38 -7.17 27.60
CA ASP A 530 5.13 -7.14 28.38
C ASP A 530 4.09 -6.17 27.81
N ALA A 531 2.90 -6.18 28.39
CA ALA A 531 1.77 -5.37 27.91
C ALA A 531 2.01 -3.85 28.06
N THR A 532 2.78 -3.41 29.05
CA THR A 532 3.13 -1.99 29.24
C THR A 532 4.02 -1.50 28.09
N ARG A 533 5.03 -2.30 27.73
CA ARG A 533 5.91 -2.05 26.60
C ARG A 533 5.16 -2.14 25.28
N ALA A 534 4.25 -3.11 25.14
CA ALA A 534 3.40 -3.23 23.97
C ALA A 534 2.51 -1.99 23.78
N ALA A 535 1.88 -1.49 24.84
CA ALA A 535 1.04 -0.30 24.79
C ALA A 535 1.84 0.96 24.43
N ALA A 536 3.03 1.14 25.00
CA ALA A 536 3.88 2.27 24.67
C ALA A 536 4.42 2.22 23.23
N THR A 537 4.81 1.02 22.77
CA THR A 537 5.22 0.82 21.38
C THR A 537 4.08 1.12 20.44
N LEU A 538 2.85 0.63 20.74
CA LEU A 538 1.66 0.93 19.94
C LEU A 538 1.36 2.43 19.91
N THR A 539 1.52 3.13 21.03
CA THR A 539 1.38 4.60 21.09
C THR A 539 2.34 5.28 20.09
N ALA A 540 3.61 4.90 20.10
CA ALA A 540 4.61 5.43 19.18
C ALA A 540 4.29 5.08 17.72
N MET A 541 3.81 3.88 17.45
CA MET A 541 3.37 3.45 16.11
C MET A 541 2.22 4.31 15.58
N LEU A 542 1.21 4.60 16.42
CA LEU A 542 0.01 5.35 16.03
C LEU A 542 0.24 6.85 15.92
N THR A 543 1.36 7.37 16.40
CA THR A 543 1.73 8.79 16.33
C THR A 543 2.82 9.08 15.30
N GLY A 544 3.49 8.06 14.76
CA GLY A 544 4.57 8.18 13.80
C GLY A 544 4.12 8.36 12.36
N ARG A 545 5.10 8.59 11.47
CA ARG A 545 4.91 8.76 10.01
C ARG A 545 5.95 7.97 9.23
N ASP A 546 5.56 7.54 8.01
CA ASP A 546 6.41 6.92 6.99
C ASP A 546 7.07 5.59 7.38
N ARG A 547 6.57 4.91 8.41
CA ARG A 547 7.06 3.60 8.86
C ARG A 547 6.05 2.50 8.56
N ALA A 548 6.55 1.28 8.49
CA ALA A 548 5.77 0.05 8.50
C ALA A 548 6.11 -0.74 9.76
N ASN A 549 5.19 -0.77 10.69
CA ASN A 549 5.37 -1.27 12.04
C ASN A 549 4.62 -2.58 12.24
N PHE A 550 5.33 -3.58 12.72
CA PHE A 550 4.81 -4.91 13.03
C PHE A 550 5.05 -5.17 14.51
N LEU A 551 4.01 -5.00 15.33
CA LEU A 551 4.04 -5.23 16.76
C LEU A 551 3.60 -6.66 17.06
N ILE A 552 4.50 -7.48 17.60
CA ILE A 552 4.26 -8.88 17.97
C ILE A 552 4.13 -8.95 19.48
N ALA A 553 2.95 -9.33 19.97
CA ALA A 553 2.68 -9.37 21.40
C ALA A 553 1.72 -10.50 21.80
N ASP A 554 2.02 -11.20 22.92
CA ASP A 554 1.14 -12.22 23.47
C ASP A 554 -0.01 -11.58 24.29
N LYS A 555 -1.25 -11.76 23.84
CA LYS A 555 -2.45 -11.32 24.56
C LYS A 555 -2.68 -11.99 25.92
N HIS A 556 -1.89 -12.98 26.27
CA HIS A 556 -1.97 -13.75 27.52
C HIS A 556 -0.88 -13.37 28.52
N HIS A 557 -0.36 -12.16 28.43
CA HIS A 557 0.67 -11.67 29.36
C HIS A 557 0.28 -11.79 30.82
N THR A 558 1.19 -12.35 31.61
CA THR A 558 1.05 -12.52 33.06
C THR A 558 2.21 -11.93 33.84
N ILE A 559 3.29 -11.51 33.17
CA ILE A 559 4.50 -10.97 33.79
C ILE A 559 4.69 -9.53 33.36
N THR A 560 5.07 -8.68 34.29
CA THR A 560 5.49 -7.29 34.05
C THR A 560 6.92 -7.14 34.55
N PHE A 561 7.77 -6.52 33.73
CA PHE A 561 9.15 -6.23 34.08
C PHE A 561 9.33 -4.81 34.63
N PRO A 562 10.33 -4.54 35.47
CA PRO A 562 10.60 -3.20 35.99
C PRO A 562 10.71 -2.14 34.90
N PRO A 563 10.21 -0.92 35.13
CA PRO A 563 10.20 0.15 34.16
C PRO A 563 11.50 1.00 34.10
N ASP A 564 12.52 0.69 34.88
CA ASP A 564 13.69 1.53 35.10
C ASP A 564 14.41 1.95 33.79
N THR A 565 14.42 1.06 32.78
CA THR A 565 15.07 1.30 31.48
C THR A 565 14.07 1.61 30.37
N PHE A 566 12.81 1.75 30.69
CA PHE A 566 11.71 1.84 29.73
C PHE A 566 11.89 2.95 28.67
N ARG A 567 12.29 4.15 29.10
CA ARG A 567 12.51 5.28 28.18
C ARG A 567 13.65 5.01 27.20
N GLU A 568 14.76 4.45 27.71
CA GLU A 568 15.92 4.12 26.90
C GLU A 568 15.59 3.02 25.89
N GLU A 569 14.84 2.00 26.32
CA GLU A 569 14.37 0.90 25.50
C GLU A 569 13.48 1.38 24.33
N MET A 570 12.52 2.29 24.60
CA MET A 570 11.67 2.89 23.57
C MET A 570 12.46 3.77 22.60
N THR A 571 13.54 4.40 23.04
CA THR A 571 14.36 5.28 22.22
C THR A 571 15.36 4.52 21.36
N ASN A 572 16.03 3.52 21.93
CA ASN A 572 17.17 2.82 21.31
C ASN A 572 16.75 1.47 20.69
N GLY A 573 15.54 0.99 20.96
CA GLY A 573 15.03 -0.31 20.49
C GLY A 573 15.66 -1.54 21.17
N ALA A 574 16.74 -1.37 21.94
CA ALA A 574 17.35 -2.40 22.78
C ALA A 574 18.10 -1.79 23.97
N VAL A 575 18.13 -2.48 25.08
CA VAL A 575 18.73 -1.98 26.33
C VAL A 575 19.23 -3.12 27.24
N ILE A 576 20.22 -2.83 28.10
CA ILE A 576 20.60 -3.72 29.18
C ILE A 576 19.59 -3.59 30.32
N TRP A 577 19.08 -4.71 30.81
CA TRP A 577 18.25 -4.78 32.03
C TRP A 577 19.08 -4.99 33.26
N PRO A 578 19.30 -3.97 34.13
CA PRO A 578 20.13 -4.07 35.29
C PRO A 578 19.66 -5.10 36.32
N HIS A 579 18.33 -5.26 36.47
CA HIS A 579 17.70 -6.16 37.43
C HIS A 579 17.92 -7.67 37.14
N LEU A 580 18.29 -8.01 35.89
CA LEU A 580 18.64 -9.37 35.46
C LEU A 580 20.14 -9.50 35.11
N SER A 581 20.93 -8.45 35.35
CA SER A 581 22.36 -8.43 35.07
C SER A 581 23.18 -8.48 36.35
N SER A 582 24.29 -9.21 36.32
CA SER A 582 25.28 -9.22 37.41
C SER A 582 26.14 -7.93 37.39
N PRO A 583 26.70 -7.46 38.51
CA PRO A 583 27.79 -6.50 38.47
C PRO A 583 28.95 -7.05 37.63
N CYS A 584 29.39 -6.37 36.59
CA CYS A 584 30.38 -6.86 35.63
C CYS A 584 31.65 -5.97 35.55
N PRO A 585 32.40 -5.72 36.65
CA PRO A 585 33.68 -5.05 36.55
C PRO A 585 34.64 -5.92 35.72
N GLY A 586 35.03 -5.47 34.54
CA GLY A 586 35.83 -6.21 33.57
C GLY A 586 35.04 -6.96 32.49
N GLY A 587 33.74 -6.73 32.40
CA GLY A 587 32.87 -7.29 31.38
C GLY A 587 32.14 -8.58 31.75
N PRO A 588 31.08 -8.96 31.01
CA PRO A 588 30.33 -10.18 31.27
C PRO A 588 31.02 -11.43 30.73
N ASP A 589 30.70 -12.59 31.32
CA ASP A 589 31.11 -13.91 30.83
C ASP A 589 30.11 -14.45 29.79
N LEU A 590 28.86 -14.00 29.87
CA LEU A 590 27.75 -14.39 29.00
C LEU A 590 26.77 -13.24 28.81
N VAL A 591 26.31 -13.04 27.60
CA VAL A 591 25.15 -12.18 27.31
C VAL A 591 23.91 -13.04 27.06
N LEU A 592 22.83 -12.76 27.79
CA LEU A 592 21.50 -13.28 27.55
C LEU A 592 20.69 -12.19 26.89
N ALA A 593 20.09 -12.46 25.73
CA ALA A 593 19.30 -11.46 25.01
C ALA A 593 17.92 -12.01 24.71
N SER A 594 16.86 -11.23 25.00
CA SER A 594 15.46 -11.59 24.68
C SER A 594 14.85 -10.63 23.70
N ALA A 595 14.04 -11.16 22.76
CA ALA A 595 13.21 -10.41 21.86
C ALA A 595 11.78 -10.96 21.90
N GLY A 596 10.88 -10.23 22.59
CA GLY A 596 9.49 -10.59 22.81
C GLY A 596 9.22 -11.24 24.17
N ASP A 597 7.97 -11.27 24.50
CA ASP A 597 7.42 -11.61 25.80
C ASP A 597 7.66 -13.07 26.25
N VAL A 598 7.33 -14.03 25.37
CA VAL A 598 7.59 -15.46 25.64
C VAL A 598 9.10 -15.69 25.84
N ALA A 599 9.92 -15.06 24.99
CA ALA A 599 11.37 -15.14 25.10
C ALA A 599 11.89 -14.49 26.38
N ALA A 600 11.37 -13.31 26.73
CA ALA A 600 11.78 -12.61 27.97
C ALA A 600 11.41 -13.41 29.23
N ARG A 601 10.21 -14.00 29.26
CA ARG A 601 9.76 -14.85 30.36
C ARG A 601 10.68 -16.07 30.57
N GLU A 602 10.91 -16.82 29.52
CA GLU A 602 11.71 -18.06 29.64
C GLU A 602 13.20 -17.77 29.92
N LEU A 603 13.72 -16.72 29.27
CA LEU A 603 15.15 -16.38 29.45
C LEU A 603 15.43 -15.70 30.80
N SER A 604 14.48 -14.94 31.38
CA SER A 604 14.61 -14.43 32.76
C SER A 604 14.65 -15.56 33.76
N ALA A 605 13.77 -16.56 33.64
CA ALA A 605 13.80 -17.76 34.46
C ALA A 605 15.09 -18.56 34.27
N ALA A 606 15.65 -18.62 33.07
CA ALA A 606 16.96 -19.24 32.84
C ALA A 606 18.10 -18.44 33.49
N ALA A 607 18.03 -17.10 33.48
CA ALA A 607 19.04 -16.28 34.21
C ALA A 607 19.07 -16.59 35.70
N ASP A 608 17.88 -16.73 36.32
CA ASP A 608 17.78 -17.13 37.74
C ASP A 608 18.37 -18.53 37.97
N GLN A 609 18.09 -19.49 37.10
CA GLN A 609 18.66 -20.86 37.19
C GLN A 609 20.19 -20.85 37.04
N ILE A 610 20.74 -20.04 36.14
CA ILE A 610 22.18 -19.90 35.91
C ILE A 610 22.82 -19.28 37.16
N ALA A 611 22.26 -18.20 37.69
CA ALA A 611 22.75 -17.51 38.87
C ALA A 611 22.75 -18.45 40.10
N ALA A 612 21.72 -19.27 40.28
CA ALA A 612 21.64 -20.25 41.35
C ALA A 612 22.68 -21.37 41.20
N ALA A 613 22.90 -21.88 39.98
CA ALA A 613 23.80 -23.00 39.72
C ALA A 613 25.29 -22.58 39.61
N ARG A 614 25.55 -21.34 39.18
CA ARG A 614 26.90 -20.77 38.99
C ARG A 614 26.91 -19.28 39.40
N PRO A 615 26.95 -18.99 40.71
CA PRO A 615 26.88 -17.63 41.23
C PRO A 615 28.01 -16.69 40.75
N ASP A 616 29.16 -17.26 40.36
CA ASP A 616 30.31 -16.49 39.88
C ASP A 616 30.21 -16.10 38.40
N THR A 617 29.20 -16.58 37.67
CA THR A 617 29.00 -16.23 36.27
C THR A 617 28.44 -14.81 36.14
N ARG A 618 29.18 -13.95 35.46
CA ARG A 618 28.76 -12.56 35.23
C ARG A 618 27.85 -12.50 33.98
N ILE A 619 26.56 -12.27 34.20
CA ILE A 619 25.56 -12.19 33.14
C ILE A 619 25.27 -10.72 32.82
N GLN A 620 25.24 -10.37 31.54
CA GLN A 620 24.61 -9.18 31.05
C GLN A 620 23.31 -9.58 30.35
N TYR A 621 22.17 -9.04 30.80
CA TYR A 621 20.86 -9.31 30.20
C TYR A 621 20.46 -8.14 29.34
N VAL A 622 20.12 -8.40 28.06
CA VAL A 622 19.67 -7.42 27.06
C VAL A 622 18.24 -7.73 26.66
N HIS A 623 17.36 -6.71 26.61
CA HIS A 623 16.07 -6.83 25.96
C HIS A 623 16.08 -6.05 24.65
N ILE A 624 15.50 -6.66 23.60
CA ILE A 624 15.40 -6.12 22.25
C ILE A 624 13.92 -5.89 21.95
N ASN A 625 13.51 -4.62 21.88
CA ASN A 625 12.13 -4.22 21.57
C ASN A 625 11.92 -4.01 20.08
N ASP A 626 12.96 -3.67 19.30
CA ASP A 626 12.90 -3.55 17.84
C ASP A 626 14.00 -4.43 17.21
N LEU A 627 13.60 -5.47 16.49
CA LEU A 627 14.55 -6.40 15.86
C LEU A 627 15.45 -5.74 14.82
N THR A 628 14.98 -4.66 14.15
CA THR A 628 15.75 -3.99 13.10
C THR A 628 17.01 -3.31 13.61
N VAL A 629 17.08 -3.02 14.94
CA VAL A 629 18.29 -2.43 15.54
C VAL A 629 19.49 -3.38 15.51
N LEU A 630 19.27 -4.68 15.31
CA LEU A 630 20.32 -5.68 15.18
C LEU A 630 21.02 -5.66 13.83
N GLY A 631 20.39 -5.10 12.80
CA GLY A 631 20.97 -4.95 11.46
C GLY A 631 22.08 -3.88 11.41
N THR A 632 22.55 -3.55 10.21
CA THR A 632 23.54 -2.49 10.00
C THR A 632 22.89 -1.15 9.67
N PRO A 633 23.49 -0.01 10.06
CA PRO A 633 22.96 1.32 9.75
C PRO A 633 22.80 1.61 8.24
N ASP A 634 23.58 0.97 7.39
CA ASP A 634 23.47 1.13 5.93
C ASP A 634 22.16 0.56 5.38
N THR A 635 21.66 -0.53 5.97
CA THR A 635 20.41 -1.18 5.57
C THR A 635 19.23 -0.67 6.40
N TRP A 636 19.43 -0.53 7.70
CA TRP A 636 18.38 -0.19 8.66
C TRP A 636 18.68 1.13 9.36
N PRO A 637 17.98 2.22 9.06
CA PRO A 637 18.19 3.52 9.71
C PRO A 637 18.03 3.50 11.23
N ALA A 638 17.23 2.55 11.75
CA ALA A 638 17.06 2.32 13.20
C ALA A 638 18.15 1.48 13.83
N ALA A 639 19.05 0.88 13.04
CA ALA A 639 20.09 0.00 13.55
C ALA A 639 21.03 0.73 14.52
N LEU A 640 21.43 0.02 15.57
CA LEU A 640 22.39 0.55 16.54
C LEU A 640 23.72 0.89 15.86
N PRO A 641 24.31 2.07 16.14
CA PRO A 641 25.70 2.34 15.78
C PRO A 641 26.63 1.29 16.39
N ASP A 642 27.74 0.99 15.72
CA ASP A 642 28.66 -0.11 16.14
C ASP A 642 29.10 -0.02 17.60
N GLY A 643 29.39 1.19 18.09
CA GLY A 643 29.75 1.38 19.50
C GLY A 643 28.60 1.07 20.49
N ALA A 644 27.35 1.34 20.10
CA ALA A 644 26.18 0.98 20.91
C ALA A 644 25.92 -0.53 20.86
N PHE A 645 26.05 -1.13 19.68
CA PHE A 645 25.95 -2.57 19.51
C PHE A 645 27.03 -3.32 20.34
N ALA A 646 28.27 -2.87 20.28
CA ALA A 646 29.37 -3.46 21.05
C ALA A 646 29.20 -3.35 22.58
N ARG A 647 28.51 -2.33 23.09
CA ARG A 647 28.14 -2.24 24.51
C ARG A 647 27.11 -3.29 24.91
N LEU A 648 26.12 -3.56 24.06
CA LEU A 648 25.10 -4.58 24.30
C LEU A 648 25.66 -5.99 24.10
N PHE A 649 26.56 -6.14 23.14
CA PHE A 649 27.13 -7.42 22.72
C PHE A 649 28.67 -7.32 22.65
N PRO A 650 29.39 -7.31 23.81
CA PRO A 650 30.83 -7.12 23.84
C PRO A 650 31.57 -8.19 23.02
N ALA A 651 32.62 -7.78 22.30
CA ALA A 651 33.43 -8.67 21.47
C ALA A 651 34.02 -9.82 22.29
N GLY A 652 34.03 -11.03 21.71
CA GLY A 652 34.58 -12.22 22.38
C GLY A 652 33.69 -12.84 23.48
N VAL A 653 32.55 -12.22 23.80
CA VAL A 653 31.59 -12.76 24.78
C VAL A 653 30.53 -13.58 24.05
N PRO A 654 30.25 -14.85 24.49
CA PRO A 654 29.16 -15.63 23.92
C PRO A 654 27.81 -14.98 24.20
N VAL A 655 26.91 -15.03 23.22
CA VAL A 655 25.56 -14.45 23.31
C VAL A 655 24.51 -15.52 23.03
N LEU A 656 23.58 -15.74 23.96
CA LEU A 656 22.36 -16.54 23.75
C LEU A 656 21.19 -15.61 23.56
N LEU A 657 20.65 -15.56 22.34
CA LEU A 657 19.52 -14.73 21.97
C LEU A 657 18.27 -15.59 21.77
N ALA A 658 17.25 -15.36 22.60
CA ALA A 658 15.93 -15.97 22.47
C ALA A 658 14.95 -15.00 21.81
N THR A 659 14.22 -15.46 20.78
CA THR A 659 13.24 -14.64 20.08
C THR A 659 11.89 -15.34 19.94
N VAL A 660 10.80 -14.56 19.98
CA VAL A 660 9.43 -15.08 19.71
C VAL A 660 9.23 -15.47 18.26
N THR A 661 10.08 -14.95 17.36
CA THR A 661 10.01 -15.19 15.93
C THR A 661 10.87 -16.38 15.48
N GLN A 662 11.01 -16.59 14.18
CA GLN A 662 11.91 -17.59 13.63
C GLN A 662 13.38 -17.16 13.73
N ALA A 663 14.23 -18.02 14.29
CA ALA A 663 15.65 -17.75 14.45
C ALA A 663 16.43 -17.42 13.16
N PRO A 664 16.13 -18.01 11.97
CA PRO A 664 16.81 -17.65 10.73
C PRO A 664 16.71 -16.16 10.35
N ALA A 665 15.55 -15.54 10.54
CA ALA A 665 15.37 -14.11 10.23
C ALA A 665 16.26 -13.20 11.08
N VAL A 666 16.36 -13.50 12.40
CA VAL A 666 17.22 -12.73 13.30
C VAL A 666 18.70 -13.00 13.01
N ARG A 667 19.07 -14.25 12.65
CA ARG A 667 20.45 -14.55 12.23
C ARG A 667 20.85 -13.79 10.98
N ALA A 668 19.93 -13.58 10.02
CA ALA A 668 20.22 -12.79 8.81
C ALA A 668 20.58 -11.34 9.16
N LEU A 669 19.85 -10.69 10.09
CA LEU A 669 20.18 -9.34 10.57
C LEU A 669 21.59 -9.27 11.18
N LEU A 670 21.93 -10.25 12.01
CA LEU A 670 23.24 -10.33 12.69
C LEU A 670 24.39 -10.69 11.75
N ALA A 671 24.12 -11.43 10.68
CA ALA A 671 25.15 -11.85 9.72
C ALA A 671 25.82 -10.64 9.03
N ALA A 672 25.06 -9.60 8.74
CA ALA A 672 25.58 -8.37 8.17
C ALA A 672 26.60 -7.64 9.05
N ARG A 673 26.58 -7.88 10.37
CA ARG A 673 27.58 -7.33 11.32
C ARG A 673 28.81 -8.23 11.51
N GLY A 674 28.89 -9.39 10.87
CA GLY A 674 29.98 -10.35 11.08
C GLY A 674 29.92 -11.12 12.41
N GLU A 675 28.84 -11.00 13.17
CA GLU A 675 28.74 -11.48 14.56
C GLU A 675 27.98 -12.82 14.68
N ALA A 676 27.50 -13.37 13.58
CA ALA A 676 26.64 -14.56 13.59
C ALA A 676 27.28 -15.81 14.21
N ALA A 677 28.62 -15.92 14.16
CA ALA A 677 29.32 -17.11 14.69
C ALA A 677 29.28 -17.24 16.21
N ARG A 678 29.29 -16.13 16.94
CA ARG A 678 29.30 -16.11 18.43
C ARG A 678 27.92 -15.93 19.05
N ILE A 679 26.91 -15.56 18.25
CA ILE A 679 25.54 -15.33 18.72
C ILE A 679 24.67 -16.55 18.36
N ARG A 680 24.33 -17.31 19.39
CA ARG A 680 23.38 -18.43 19.26
C ARG A 680 21.97 -17.89 19.34
N VAL A 681 21.21 -17.95 18.22
CA VAL A 681 19.81 -17.52 18.16
C VAL A 681 18.89 -18.74 18.28
N VAL A 682 17.96 -18.67 19.22
CA VAL A 682 16.91 -19.66 19.48
C VAL A 682 15.55 -19.01 19.28
N GLY A 683 14.64 -19.68 18.60
CA GLY A 683 13.31 -19.13 18.29
C GLY A 683 12.37 -20.22 17.80
N TYR A 684 11.21 -19.79 17.31
CA TYR A 684 10.17 -20.70 16.80
C TYR A 684 10.72 -21.62 15.69
N ARG A 685 10.31 -22.87 15.78
CA ARG A 685 10.51 -23.91 14.77
C ARG A 685 9.23 -24.74 14.65
N ASP A 686 8.76 -24.98 13.44
CA ASP A 686 7.57 -25.82 13.18
C ASP A 686 7.81 -27.23 13.78
N PRO A 687 6.91 -27.69 14.65
CA PRO A 687 7.04 -29.03 15.26
C PRO A 687 6.62 -30.17 14.30
N GLY A 688 5.98 -29.86 13.16
CA GLY A 688 5.45 -30.85 12.22
C GLY A 688 4.30 -31.73 12.80
N ARG A 689 3.81 -31.43 13.98
CA ARG A 689 2.71 -32.12 14.68
C ARG A 689 2.10 -31.23 15.77
N PRO A 690 0.84 -31.47 16.18
CA PRO A 690 0.27 -30.76 17.32
C PRO A 690 1.06 -31.05 18.61
N LEU A 691 1.41 -29.98 19.34
CA LEU A 691 2.08 -30.07 20.64
C LEU A 691 1.45 -29.10 21.64
N PRO A 692 1.40 -29.47 22.95
CA PRO A 692 1.17 -28.51 24.01
C PRO A 692 2.25 -27.42 24.01
N SER A 693 1.92 -26.20 24.49
CA SER A 693 2.87 -25.07 24.51
C SER A 693 4.17 -25.37 25.25
N ALA A 694 4.12 -26.13 26.35
CA ALA A 694 5.32 -26.50 27.09
C ALA A 694 6.25 -27.41 26.27
N ASP A 695 5.69 -28.38 25.57
CA ASP A 695 6.47 -29.32 24.75
C ASP A 695 7.02 -28.60 23.50
N LEU A 696 6.29 -27.62 22.96
CA LEU A 696 6.75 -26.77 21.87
C LEU A 696 7.95 -25.93 22.30
N LEU A 697 7.90 -25.30 23.48
CA LEU A 697 9.02 -24.55 24.04
C LEU A 697 10.26 -25.45 24.20
N GLU A 698 10.08 -26.66 24.71
CA GLU A 698 11.17 -27.63 24.87
C GLU A 698 11.75 -28.07 23.53
N LEU A 699 10.90 -28.42 22.55
CA LEU A 699 11.31 -28.81 21.21
C LEU A 699 12.08 -27.70 20.49
N CYS A 700 11.67 -26.46 20.68
CA CYS A 700 12.34 -25.28 20.10
C CYS A 700 13.61 -24.87 20.89
N GLY A 701 13.88 -25.49 22.01
CA GLY A 701 14.99 -25.11 22.91
C GLY A 701 14.75 -23.77 23.62
N MET A 702 13.50 -23.35 23.73
CA MET A 702 13.07 -22.06 24.31
C MET A 702 12.59 -22.18 25.76
N SER A 703 12.44 -23.37 26.33
CA SER A 703 12.14 -23.51 27.76
C SER A 703 13.28 -22.98 28.62
N ALA A 704 12.99 -22.48 29.81
CA ALA A 704 14.00 -21.98 30.74
C ALA A 704 15.09 -23.02 30.99
N THR A 705 14.73 -24.30 31.12
CA THR A 705 15.68 -25.42 31.31
C THR A 705 16.57 -25.62 30.09
N ALA A 706 15.99 -25.61 28.88
CA ALA A 706 16.75 -25.78 27.65
C ALA A 706 17.69 -24.59 27.38
N LEU A 707 17.24 -23.35 27.66
CA LEU A 707 18.06 -22.13 27.56
C LEU A 707 19.22 -22.16 28.56
N THR A 708 18.98 -22.60 29.82
CA THR A 708 20.03 -22.79 30.84
C THR A 708 21.07 -23.80 30.37
N ALA A 709 20.67 -24.94 29.85
CA ALA A 709 21.57 -25.96 29.32
C ALA A 709 22.43 -25.44 28.16
N GLN A 710 21.83 -24.68 27.25
CA GLN A 710 22.53 -24.04 26.13
C GLN A 710 23.56 -23.02 26.65
N ALA A 711 23.19 -22.16 27.60
CA ALA A 711 24.09 -21.19 28.22
C ALA A 711 25.31 -21.88 28.82
N PHE A 712 25.11 -22.98 29.55
CA PHE A 712 26.23 -23.76 30.13
C PHE A 712 27.10 -24.42 29.06
N SER A 713 26.55 -24.85 27.92
CA SER A 713 27.36 -25.37 26.81
C SER A 713 28.29 -24.30 26.25
N MET A 714 27.77 -23.08 26.06
CA MET A 714 28.54 -21.94 25.51
C MET A 714 29.66 -21.48 26.44
N LEU A 715 29.48 -21.60 27.76
CA LEU A 715 30.51 -21.30 28.76
C LEU A 715 31.63 -22.35 28.86
N LYS A 716 31.41 -23.57 28.31
CA LYS A 716 32.39 -24.66 28.30
C LYS A 716 33.23 -24.72 27.02
N GLU A 717 32.78 -24.12 25.94
CA GLU A 717 33.52 -24.05 24.70
C GLU A 717 34.77 -23.16 24.88
N PRO A 718 35.98 -23.61 24.51
CA PRO A 718 37.18 -22.78 24.62
C PRO A 718 37.02 -21.50 23.76
N ARG A 719 37.39 -20.37 24.33
CA ARG A 719 37.35 -19.05 23.69
C ARG A 719 38.31 -18.93 22.53
#